data_a467a55c678adc593aea909d2418f143
#
_entry.id   a467a55c678adc593aea909d2418f143
#
_cell.length_a   1.000
_cell.length_b   1.000
_cell.length_c   1.000
_cell.angle_alpha   90.00
_cell.angle_beta   90.00
_cell.angle_gamma   90.00
#
_symmetry.space_group_name_H-M   'P 1'
#
loop_
_entity.id
_entity.type
_entity.pdbx_description
1 polymer ?
#
loop_
_entity_poly.entity_id
_entity_poly.type
_entity_poly.pdbx_seq_one_letter_code
_entity_poly.pdbx_strand_id
1 'polypeptide(L)'
;MVAAVAMMCAWQEAGAVKALLVPHYFKQSDGSVLKVMLNGDERHHYYTTDDNLVVEQHDNGDFCYAQSSVLAHDKDSRKGDEKLYVAQRNTSLQPVAVGNGGGRRAASAAKKAVRRKTTMGAQKVLVLLVSFDDKDFSMSDPKAAYEAQLNTDTWSARNYFLEQSSGKYQPTFVVLGPIKMDKKYSYYGQNDRYGDDKYPGEMVVEACKKVDGMVNFADYDYDHDGYVDQVFVIYAWKGEATSGIKGTIWPHQWTLTDANGEALTLDGVKIDSYACTNELDSDGSVCGVGTFCHEFSHCLGLPDFYYSSNFCMDVWSVMDYGNYNNDSKTPCNYTAYERWFMGWLDIDEPEANATCELSTLSAGGKAYRVQSPYNANEYYLLENKQQVGWDAYLPAHGMMVTHVDYDSTAWADNTVNSNSSRPNMTIVPADNKLSTSTLEGDLFPNGGANTQLTDNTTPAAKLNDGHKMGKPITCIDETDGIITFKYCRKLEIPVQNPKAELTDSTFAVSWQPCAEASEYAVNVLGDNGFDRLIEHITDTCVVVSGLKKGATYRWRVRSVYPDGMKSAYSAELEVTVNGAGVNGIVADDAFRLNGNALTVKDGVVATVFDTMGRTVGELRGGSVALARGVYVVKTGGIAVKIAVR
;
A
#
# COMPACT_ATOMS: atom_id res chain seq x y z
N MET A 1 0.62 -21.76 18.54
CA MET A 1 1.86 -22.38 18.00
C MET A 1 2.48 -21.34 17.08
N VAL A 2 3.41 -20.54 17.62
CA VAL A 2 4.09 -19.47 16.90
C VAL A 2 5.05 -20.17 15.92
N ALA A 3 4.71 -20.18 14.65
CA ALA A 3 5.66 -20.56 13.61
C ALA A 3 6.66 -19.41 13.50
N ALA A 4 7.85 -19.59 14.07
CA ALA A 4 8.99 -18.76 13.76
C ALA A 4 9.27 -18.93 12.26
N VAL A 5 8.91 -17.93 11.47
CA VAL A 5 9.37 -17.81 10.08
C VAL A 5 10.87 -17.56 10.17
N ALA A 6 11.65 -18.60 9.93
CA ALA A 6 13.08 -18.46 9.70
C ALA A 6 13.24 -17.70 8.37
N MET A 7 13.38 -16.37 8.46
CA MET A 7 13.79 -15.55 7.32
C MET A 7 15.19 -15.98 6.93
N MET A 8 15.30 -16.68 5.83
CA MET A 8 16.58 -16.93 5.15
C MET A 8 16.92 -15.64 4.42
N CYS A 9 17.82 -14.84 4.98
CA CYS A 9 18.46 -13.79 4.19
C CYS A 9 19.43 -14.44 3.22
N ALA A 10 19.12 -14.42 1.97
CA ALA A 10 20.02 -14.78 0.88
C ALA A 10 20.84 -13.53 0.48
N TRP A 11 21.87 -13.72 -0.26
CA TRP A 11 22.78 -12.73 -0.82
C TRP A 11 22.11 -11.41 -1.21
N GLN A 12 22.58 -10.29 -0.68
CA GLN A 12 22.28 -8.99 -1.24
C GLN A 12 23.15 -8.76 -2.48
N GLU A 13 22.54 -8.62 -3.63
CA GLU A 13 23.14 -7.86 -4.72
C GLU A 13 23.28 -6.40 -4.26
N ALA A 14 24.16 -5.63 -4.93
CA ALA A 14 24.33 -4.22 -4.61
C ALA A 14 22.97 -3.51 -4.60
N GLY A 15 22.67 -2.82 -3.53
CA GLY A 15 21.58 -1.86 -3.43
C GLY A 15 22.12 -0.46 -3.64
N ALA A 16 21.34 0.46 -4.19
CA ALA A 16 21.73 1.84 -4.34
C ALA A 16 20.51 2.72 -4.55
N VAL A 17 20.64 4.02 -4.33
CA VAL A 17 19.55 4.95 -4.58
C VAL A 17 19.20 5.02 -6.06
N LYS A 18 17.91 5.15 -6.35
CA LYS A 18 17.40 5.46 -7.68
C LYS A 18 17.86 6.84 -8.14
N ALA A 19 18.05 7.03 -9.45
CA ALA A 19 18.37 8.34 -10.00
C ALA A 19 17.32 9.38 -9.60
N LEU A 20 17.76 10.51 -9.09
CA LEU A 20 16.86 11.63 -8.80
C LEU A 20 16.33 12.23 -10.11
N LEU A 21 15.02 12.19 -10.32
CA LEU A 21 14.35 12.68 -11.53
C LEU A 21 14.28 14.22 -11.56
N VAL A 22 15.45 14.85 -11.64
CA VAL A 22 15.57 16.30 -11.82
C VAL A 22 16.23 16.61 -13.16
N PRO A 23 15.91 17.76 -13.81
CA PRO A 23 16.54 18.14 -15.05
C PRO A 23 18.00 18.53 -14.85
N HIS A 24 18.88 17.95 -15.68
CA HIS A 24 20.29 18.32 -15.79
C HIS A 24 20.52 19.10 -17.09
N TYR A 25 21.39 20.10 -17.05
CA TYR A 25 21.65 20.99 -18.19
C TYR A 25 23.11 20.89 -18.62
N PHE A 26 23.35 20.42 -19.81
CA PHE A 26 24.68 20.23 -20.38
C PHE A 26 24.90 21.13 -21.57
N LYS A 27 26.05 21.87 -21.56
CA LYS A 27 26.46 22.67 -22.68
C LYS A 27 27.12 21.76 -23.72
N GLN A 28 26.62 21.79 -24.94
CA GLN A 28 27.09 21.00 -26.07
C GLN A 28 28.17 21.74 -26.87
N SER A 29 28.91 21.01 -27.71
CA SER A 29 30.02 21.57 -28.55
C SER A 29 29.57 22.61 -29.57
N ASP A 30 28.31 22.57 -30.00
CA ASP A 30 27.72 23.60 -30.90
C ASP A 30 27.28 24.87 -30.16
N GLY A 31 27.45 24.90 -28.82
CA GLY A 31 27.11 26.05 -27.97
C GLY A 31 25.67 26.00 -27.41
N SER A 32 24.84 25.05 -27.85
CA SER A 32 23.52 24.83 -27.27
C SER A 32 23.61 24.27 -25.85
N VAL A 33 22.51 24.39 -25.10
CA VAL A 33 22.32 23.72 -23.79
C VAL A 33 21.21 22.70 -23.97
N LEU A 34 21.49 21.45 -23.68
CA LEU A 34 20.52 20.36 -23.68
C LEU A 34 20.04 20.07 -22.25
N LYS A 35 18.73 19.94 -22.07
CA LYS A 35 18.09 19.46 -20.87
C LYS A 35 17.93 17.95 -20.96
N VAL A 36 18.53 17.21 -20.04
CA VAL A 36 18.38 15.74 -19.93
C VAL A 36 17.87 15.32 -18.56
N MET A 37 17.21 14.17 -18.53
CA MET A 37 16.80 13.49 -17.31
C MET A 37 17.63 12.23 -17.19
N LEU A 38 18.25 11.99 -16.02
CA LEU A 38 18.84 10.71 -15.67
C LEU A 38 17.72 9.79 -15.14
N ASN A 39 17.63 8.59 -15.69
CA ASN A 39 16.62 7.59 -15.33
C ASN A 39 17.30 6.29 -14.92
N GLY A 40 16.66 5.51 -14.02
CA GLY A 40 17.14 4.19 -13.64
C GLY A 40 17.85 4.18 -12.29
N ASP A 41 18.77 3.25 -12.15
CA ASP A 41 19.51 2.95 -10.93
C ASP A 41 20.96 2.56 -11.27
N GLU A 42 21.74 2.15 -10.27
CA GLU A 42 23.12 1.70 -10.43
C GLU A 42 23.29 0.51 -11.37
N ARG A 43 22.23 -0.28 -11.59
CA ARG A 43 22.27 -1.48 -12.45
C ARG A 43 22.02 -1.16 -13.90
N HIS A 44 21.14 -0.18 -14.12
CA HIS A 44 20.77 0.27 -15.46
C HIS A 44 20.24 1.70 -15.43
N HIS A 45 21.03 2.61 -15.93
CA HIS A 45 20.64 4.01 -16.08
C HIS A 45 20.87 4.51 -17.49
N TYR A 46 20.10 5.51 -17.86
CA TYR A 46 20.15 6.13 -19.18
C TYR A 46 19.62 7.56 -19.12
N TYR A 47 20.03 8.36 -20.09
CA TYR A 47 19.56 9.73 -20.21
C TYR A 47 18.46 9.85 -21.25
N THR A 48 17.51 10.74 -20.99
CA THR A 48 16.46 11.09 -21.94
C THR A 48 16.37 12.60 -22.11
N THR A 49 15.91 13.04 -23.29
CA THR A 49 15.48 14.42 -23.53
C THR A 49 14.18 14.70 -22.77
N ASP A 50 13.74 15.96 -22.74
CA ASP A 50 12.47 16.39 -22.13
C ASP A 50 11.22 15.78 -22.77
N ASP A 51 11.30 15.27 -23.99
CA ASP A 51 10.26 14.50 -24.66
C ASP A 51 10.53 12.99 -24.69
N ASN A 52 11.32 12.52 -23.72
CA ASN A 52 11.55 11.11 -23.41
C ASN A 52 12.26 10.30 -24.51
N LEU A 53 13.17 10.93 -25.28
CA LEU A 53 14.00 10.21 -26.24
C LEU A 53 15.36 9.89 -25.62
N VAL A 54 15.81 8.64 -25.75
CA VAL A 54 17.08 8.18 -25.19
C VAL A 54 18.26 8.83 -25.88
N VAL A 55 19.18 9.35 -25.07
CA VAL A 55 20.42 9.98 -25.50
C VAL A 55 21.62 9.38 -24.76
N GLU A 56 22.79 9.43 -25.40
CA GLU A 56 24.05 8.91 -24.87
C GLU A 56 25.09 10.03 -24.84
N GLN A 57 25.83 10.14 -23.72
CA GLN A 57 26.94 11.08 -23.64
C GLN A 57 28.20 10.49 -24.25
N HIS A 58 28.76 11.19 -25.26
CA HIS A 58 30.01 10.85 -25.93
C HIS A 58 31.23 11.34 -25.14
N ASP A 59 32.41 10.83 -25.47
CA ASP A 59 33.69 11.19 -24.79
C ASP A 59 34.05 12.67 -24.82
N ASN A 60 33.52 13.41 -25.80
CA ASN A 60 33.68 14.86 -25.90
C ASN A 60 32.71 15.67 -25.01
N GLY A 61 31.83 14.99 -24.27
CA GLY A 61 30.82 15.58 -23.41
C GLY A 61 29.47 15.86 -24.07
N ASP A 62 29.37 15.72 -25.41
CA ASP A 62 28.12 15.93 -26.12
C ASP A 62 27.14 14.78 -25.93
N PHE A 63 25.86 15.10 -25.92
CA PHE A 63 24.78 14.12 -25.95
C PHE A 63 24.27 13.95 -27.38
N CYS A 64 24.30 12.70 -27.85
CA CYS A 64 23.73 12.31 -29.14
C CYS A 64 22.55 11.36 -28.91
N TYR A 65 21.64 11.27 -29.88
CA TYR A 65 20.59 10.23 -29.81
C TYR A 65 21.22 8.85 -29.80
N ALA A 66 20.64 7.95 -29.02
CA ALA A 66 21.17 6.60 -28.79
C ALA A 66 21.58 5.90 -30.09
N GLN A 67 22.75 5.27 -30.06
CA GLN A 67 23.36 4.56 -31.19
C GLN A 67 23.57 5.44 -32.44
N SER A 68 23.82 6.73 -32.25
CA SER A 68 24.08 7.65 -33.38
C SER A 68 25.12 8.72 -33.04
N SER A 69 25.57 9.45 -34.07
CA SER A 69 26.36 10.66 -33.91
C SER A 69 25.56 11.95 -34.11
N VAL A 70 24.24 11.87 -34.14
CA VAL A 70 23.36 13.04 -34.30
C VAL A 70 23.23 13.73 -32.95
N LEU A 71 23.74 14.96 -32.87
CA LEU A 71 23.66 15.78 -31.66
C LEU A 71 22.21 16.02 -31.27
N ALA A 72 21.89 15.79 -30.02
CA ALA A 72 20.54 15.92 -29.49
C ALA A 72 20.27 17.36 -29.02
N HIS A 73 19.06 17.86 -29.27
CA HIS A 73 18.61 19.16 -28.78
C HIS A 73 17.22 19.02 -28.12
N ASP A 74 16.89 19.98 -27.26
CA ASP A 74 15.56 20.12 -26.73
C ASP A 74 14.52 20.20 -27.86
N LYS A 75 13.35 19.61 -27.63
CA LYS A 75 12.29 19.41 -28.62
C LYS A 75 12.03 20.65 -29.50
N ASP A 76 11.95 21.82 -28.86
CA ASP A 76 11.65 23.09 -29.57
C ASP A 76 12.85 23.68 -30.33
N SER A 77 14.07 23.25 -29.98
CA SER A 77 15.32 23.73 -30.57
C SER A 77 15.82 22.89 -31.74
N ARG A 78 15.18 21.74 -32.03
CA ARG A 78 15.58 20.81 -33.11
C ARG A 78 15.50 21.48 -34.50
N LYS A 79 16.50 21.24 -35.32
CA LYS A 79 16.58 21.74 -36.73
C LYS A 79 15.98 20.72 -37.71
N GLY A 80 15.83 21.11 -38.97
CA GLY A 80 15.10 20.34 -39.99
C GLY A 80 15.53 18.87 -40.12
N ASP A 81 16.83 18.63 -40.29
CA ASP A 81 17.37 17.27 -40.47
C ASP A 81 17.28 16.43 -39.21
N GLU A 82 17.46 17.05 -38.05
CA GLU A 82 17.27 16.40 -36.76
C GLU A 82 15.79 16.03 -36.49
N LYS A 83 14.86 16.94 -36.84
CA LYS A 83 13.42 16.62 -36.77
C LYS A 83 13.05 15.42 -37.64
N LEU A 84 13.61 15.33 -38.83
CA LEU A 84 13.43 14.20 -39.73
C LEU A 84 14.03 12.92 -39.15
N TYR A 85 15.23 12.99 -38.57
CA TYR A 85 15.89 11.87 -37.93
C TYR A 85 15.04 11.32 -36.77
N VAL A 86 14.58 12.19 -35.87
CA VAL A 86 13.72 11.83 -34.74
C VAL A 86 12.39 11.23 -35.20
N ALA A 87 11.74 11.85 -36.20
CA ALA A 87 10.48 11.36 -36.76
C ALA A 87 10.59 9.95 -37.37
N GLN A 88 11.71 9.66 -38.02
CA GLN A 88 11.96 8.34 -38.64
C GLN A 88 12.31 7.24 -37.62
N ARG A 89 12.84 7.60 -36.45
CA ARG A 89 13.38 6.69 -35.46
C ARG A 89 12.70 6.77 -34.07
N ASN A 90 11.62 7.51 -33.96
CA ASN A 90 10.95 7.79 -32.70
C ASN A 90 10.71 6.51 -31.88
N THR A 91 10.29 5.42 -32.50
CA THR A 91 10.04 4.13 -31.81
C THR A 91 11.31 3.48 -31.28
N SER A 92 12.45 3.63 -31.98
CA SER A 92 13.75 3.07 -31.54
C SER A 92 14.49 3.97 -30.55
N LEU A 93 14.06 5.22 -30.39
CA LEU A 93 14.61 6.18 -29.44
C LEU A 93 13.79 6.25 -28.13
N GLN A 94 12.71 5.48 -28.02
CA GLN A 94 11.96 5.38 -26.77
C GLN A 94 12.72 4.48 -25.78
N PRO A 95 12.65 4.77 -24.48
CA PRO A 95 13.16 3.86 -23.48
C PRO A 95 12.57 2.46 -23.66
N VAL A 96 13.42 1.47 -23.79
CA VAL A 96 12.97 0.08 -23.83
C VAL A 96 12.79 -0.34 -22.38
N ALA A 97 11.60 -0.80 -22.00
CA ALA A 97 11.42 -1.48 -20.73
C ALA A 97 12.43 -2.64 -20.67
N VAL A 98 13.38 -2.57 -19.75
CA VAL A 98 14.45 -3.56 -19.64
C VAL A 98 13.82 -4.86 -19.13
N GLY A 99 13.52 -5.76 -20.07
CA GLY A 99 13.26 -7.15 -19.76
C GLY A 99 14.59 -7.79 -19.39
N ASN A 100 14.66 -8.44 -18.23
CA ASN A 100 15.71 -9.30 -17.68
C ASN A 100 16.94 -9.60 -18.58
N GLY A 101 17.77 -8.62 -18.89
CA GLY A 101 18.86 -8.75 -19.86
C GLY A 101 20.10 -7.92 -19.61
N GLY A 102 20.20 -7.23 -18.50
CA GLY A 102 21.42 -6.55 -18.06
C GLY A 102 22.38 -7.56 -17.46
N GLY A 103 23.41 -7.95 -18.22
CA GLY A 103 24.34 -8.97 -17.79
C GLY A 103 25.25 -8.51 -16.66
N ARG A 104 24.82 -8.64 -15.41
CA ARG A 104 25.75 -8.87 -14.32
C ARG A 104 26.26 -10.30 -14.42
N ARG A 105 27.56 -10.49 -14.21
CA ARG A 105 28.12 -11.81 -13.93
C ARG A 105 27.28 -12.43 -12.84
N ALA A 106 26.54 -13.49 -13.17
CA ALA A 106 26.01 -14.38 -12.16
C ALA A 106 27.19 -14.80 -11.28
N ALA A 107 27.24 -14.28 -10.06
CA ALA A 107 28.22 -14.72 -9.08
C ALA A 107 28.07 -16.23 -8.97
N SER A 108 29.16 -16.96 -9.08
CA SER A 108 29.17 -18.41 -9.05
C SER A 108 28.41 -18.88 -7.81
N ALA A 109 27.40 -19.71 -8.02
CA ALA A 109 26.50 -20.23 -6.99
C ALA A 109 27.25 -21.16 -6.01
N ALA A 110 28.14 -20.61 -5.22
CA ALA A 110 28.60 -21.21 -3.98
C ALA A 110 27.62 -20.72 -2.91
N LYS A 111 26.78 -21.62 -2.39
CA LYS A 111 25.93 -21.35 -1.22
C LYS A 111 26.81 -20.89 -0.06
N LYS A 112 27.03 -19.59 0.08
CA LYS A 112 27.61 -19.03 1.30
C LYS A 112 26.53 -18.99 2.37
N ALA A 113 26.92 -19.23 3.63
CA ALA A 113 26.02 -19.13 4.77
C ALA A 113 25.51 -17.68 4.88
N VAL A 114 24.21 -17.54 5.00
CA VAL A 114 23.53 -16.26 5.21
C VAL A 114 23.96 -15.69 6.55
N ARG A 115 24.56 -14.51 6.56
CA ARG A 115 24.85 -13.78 7.78
C ARG A 115 23.56 -13.13 8.29
N ARG A 116 23.24 -13.40 9.54
CA ARG A 116 22.12 -12.72 10.21
C ARG A 116 22.60 -11.34 10.63
N LYS A 117 22.07 -10.30 10.03
CA LYS A 117 22.38 -8.92 10.44
C LYS A 117 21.72 -8.60 11.77
N THR A 118 22.45 -7.91 12.62
CA THR A 118 21.95 -7.51 13.93
C THR A 118 21.25 -6.17 13.81
N THR A 119 19.93 -6.18 14.01
CA THR A 119 19.06 -4.99 13.91
C THR A 119 18.57 -4.51 15.29
N MET A 120 19.23 -4.91 16.36
CA MET A 120 18.82 -4.65 17.74
C MET A 120 19.99 -4.18 18.61
N GLY A 121 19.66 -3.41 19.65
CA GLY A 121 20.60 -2.98 20.66
C GLY A 121 21.45 -1.79 20.27
N ALA A 122 22.41 -1.45 21.14
CA ALA A 122 23.37 -0.37 20.92
C ALA A 122 24.54 -0.89 20.08
N GLN A 123 24.82 -0.25 18.94
CA GLN A 123 25.86 -0.67 18.02
C GLN A 123 26.71 0.53 17.60
N LYS A 124 28.02 0.32 17.44
CA LYS A 124 28.91 1.28 16.79
C LYS A 124 29.00 0.98 15.30
N VAL A 125 28.91 2.01 14.49
CA VAL A 125 29.05 1.95 13.05
C VAL A 125 30.21 2.81 12.62
N LEU A 126 31.17 2.25 11.88
CA LEU A 126 32.31 2.99 11.39
C LEU A 126 31.93 3.80 10.14
N VAL A 127 32.16 5.11 10.19
CA VAL A 127 31.94 6.04 9.06
C VAL A 127 33.28 6.72 8.72
N LEU A 128 33.72 6.51 7.47
CA LEU A 128 34.97 7.05 6.95
C LEU A 128 34.67 8.22 6.00
N LEU A 129 35.19 9.39 6.30
CA LEU A 129 35.14 10.54 5.42
C LEU A 129 36.30 10.48 4.43
N VAL A 130 36.02 10.41 3.14
CA VAL A 130 37.03 10.23 2.09
C VAL A 130 37.10 11.45 1.20
N SER A 131 38.30 12.02 1.03
CA SER A 131 38.60 13.05 0.02
C SER A 131 39.58 12.49 -1.01
N PHE A 132 39.61 13.08 -2.21
CA PHE A 132 40.43 12.61 -3.33
C PHE A 132 41.60 13.57 -3.61
N ASP A 133 42.56 13.13 -4.41
CA ASP A 133 43.71 13.99 -4.77
C ASP A 133 43.26 15.34 -5.35
N ASP A 134 42.13 15.35 -6.09
CA ASP A 134 41.57 16.52 -6.76
C ASP A 134 40.23 17.03 -6.20
N LYS A 135 39.70 16.41 -5.15
CA LYS A 135 38.43 16.78 -4.51
C LYS A 135 38.54 16.70 -3.00
N ASP A 136 38.37 17.83 -2.35
CA ASP A 136 38.24 17.94 -0.91
C ASP A 136 36.78 18.24 -0.53
N PHE A 137 36.43 18.02 0.73
CA PHE A 137 35.11 18.42 1.25
C PHE A 137 34.92 19.93 1.13
N SER A 138 33.68 20.35 0.85
CA SER A 138 33.33 21.77 0.72
C SER A 138 33.31 22.52 2.05
N MET A 139 33.09 21.79 3.14
CA MET A 139 33.02 22.34 4.50
C MET A 139 34.38 22.37 5.17
N SER A 140 34.62 23.37 6.06
CA SER A 140 35.93 23.59 6.72
C SER A 140 36.23 22.53 7.78
N ASP A 141 35.23 21.97 8.44
CA ASP A 141 35.36 20.88 9.42
C ASP A 141 34.34 19.80 9.13
N PRO A 142 34.60 18.94 8.12
CA PRO A 142 33.65 17.90 7.71
C PRO A 142 33.43 16.87 8.82
N LYS A 143 34.42 16.59 9.66
CA LYS A 143 34.28 15.63 10.76
C LYS A 143 33.23 16.11 11.77
N ALA A 144 33.35 17.30 12.29
CA ALA A 144 32.38 17.86 13.24
C ALA A 144 30.98 17.99 12.62
N ALA A 145 30.91 18.37 11.35
CA ALA A 145 29.64 18.47 10.62
C ALA A 145 28.93 17.12 10.50
N TYR A 146 29.65 16.06 10.11
CA TYR A 146 29.06 14.71 9.99
C TYR A 146 28.83 14.04 11.34
N GLU A 147 29.65 14.29 12.35
CA GLU A 147 29.38 13.87 13.74
C GLU A 147 28.01 14.44 14.21
N ALA A 148 27.73 15.71 13.90
CA ALA A 148 26.47 16.34 14.22
C ALA A 148 25.30 15.77 13.36
N GLN A 149 25.48 15.69 12.03
CA GLN A 149 24.45 15.19 11.11
C GLN A 149 24.04 13.74 11.40
N LEU A 150 24.98 12.91 11.87
CA LEU A 150 24.73 11.50 12.09
C LEU A 150 24.30 11.18 13.52
N ASN A 151 24.66 11.95 14.55
CA ASN A 151 24.52 11.51 15.95
C ASN A 151 23.71 12.44 16.86
N THR A 152 23.25 13.61 16.43
CA THR A 152 22.43 14.49 17.27
C THR A 152 21.11 13.83 17.69
N ASP A 153 20.50 14.33 18.77
CA ASP A 153 19.27 13.75 19.31
C ASP A 153 18.01 14.08 18.46
N THR A 154 18.13 14.95 17.48
CA THR A 154 17.04 15.35 16.58
C THR A 154 17.54 15.48 15.14
N TRP A 155 16.73 15.04 14.19
CA TRP A 155 16.99 15.18 12.74
C TRP A 155 18.35 14.67 12.27
N SER A 156 18.86 13.61 12.91
CA SER A 156 20.07 12.91 12.53
C SER A 156 19.77 11.49 12.09
N ALA A 157 20.75 10.82 11.46
CA ALA A 157 20.62 9.41 11.12
C ALA A 157 20.35 8.54 12.36
N ARG A 158 21.06 8.80 13.47
CA ARG A 158 20.83 8.10 14.75
C ARG A 158 19.41 8.31 15.26
N ASN A 159 18.93 9.55 15.27
CA ASN A 159 17.55 9.86 15.67
C ASN A 159 16.54 9.15 14.77
N TYR A 160 16.76 9.15 13.44
CA TYR A 160 15.94 8.42 12.50
C TYR A 160 15.78 6.94 12.91
N PHE A 161 16.87 6.20 13.03
CA PHE A 161 16.83 4.77 13.37
C PHE A 161 16.29 4.49 14.78
N LEU A 162 16.55 5.38 15.75
CA LEU A 162 15.92 5.30 17.08
C LEU A 162 14.40 5.36 17.00
N GLU A 163 13.86 6.31 16.24
CA GLU A 163 12.41 6.48 16.08
C GLU A 163 11.81 5.34 15.26
N GLN A 164 12.45 4.94 14.13
CA GLN A 164 11.94 3.84 13.32
C GLN A 164 11.85 2.52 14.11
N SER A 165 12.81 2.28 14.99
CA SER A 165 12.88 1.07 15.80
C SER A 165 12.13 1.15 17.14
N SER A 166 11.50 2.28 17.47
CA SER A 166 10.96 2.55 18.80
C SER A 166 12.01 2.31 19.90
N GLY A 167 13.27 2.71 19.64
CA GLY A 167 14.40 2.58 20.54
C GLY A 167 15.02 1.19 20.62
N LYS A 168 14.54 0.20 19.86
CA LYS A 168 15.11 -1.16 19.84
C LYS A 168 16.50 -1.22 19.20
N TYR A 169 16.78 -0.35 18.24
CA TYR A 169 18.07 -0.20 17.59
C TYR A 169 18.66 1.18 17.90
N GLN A 170 19.90 1.22 18.38
CA GLN A 170 20.56 2.43 18.89
C GLN A 170 21.95 2.57 18.28
N PRO A 171 22.06 2.96 17.00
CA PRO A 171 23.35 3.13 16.36
C PRO A 171 24.10 4.33 16.93
N THR A 172 25.42 4.23 16.96
CA THR A 172 26.35 5.36 17.19
C THR A 172 27.34 5.37 16.04
N PHE A 173 27.33 6.42 15.25
CA PHE A 173 28.18 6.55 14.07
C PHE A 173 29.54 7.15 14.48
N VAL A 174 30.60 6.35 14.38
CA VAL A 174 31.97 6.76 14.71
C VAL A 174 32.60 7.33 13.44
N VAL A 175 32.73 8.65 13.38
CA VAL A 175 33.22 9.38 12.21
C VAL A 175 34.73 9.58 12.27
N LEU A 176 35.43 9.11 11.24
CA LEU A 176 36.87 9.29 11.06
C LEU A 176 37.20 9.98 9.74
N GLY A 177 38.26 10.74 9.72
CA GLY A 177 38.74 11.43 8.53
C GLY A 177 38.67 12.96 8.66
N PRO A 178 38.81 13.71 7.56
CA PRO A 178 38.95 13.26 6.17
C PRO A 178 40.20 12.46 5.86
N ILE A 179 40.02 11.38 5.10
CA ILE A 179 41.07 10.47 4.67
C ILE A 179 41.37 10.80 3.20
N LYS A 180 42.59 11.27 2.89
CA LYS A 180 42.99 11.63 1.53
C LYS A 180 43.35 10.38 0.74
N MET A 181 42.66 10.14 -0.36
CA MET A 181 42.94 9.05 -1.31
C MET A 181 44.11 9.41 -2.21
N ASP A 182 44.84 8.38 -2.68
CA ASP A 182 46.03 8.55 -3.50
C ASP A 182 45.74 8.91 -4.96
N LYS A 183 44.48 8.70 -5.41
CA LYS A 183 44.06 8.92 -6.79
C LYS A 183 42.96 9.99 -6.84
N LYS A 184 42.74 10.48 -8.08
CA LYS A 184 41.66 11.42 -8.36
C LYS A 184 40.29 10.77 -8.22
N TYR A 185 39.28 11.58 -7.97
CA TYR A 185 37.90 11.14 -7.85
C TYR A 185 37.43 10.31 -9.06
N SER A 186 37.71 10.80 -10.28
CA SER A 186 37.33 10.13 -11.53
C SER A 186 37.99 8.75 -11.76
N TYR A 187 38.98 8.37 -10.95
CA TYR A 187 39.49 7.01 -10.98
C TYR A 187 38.52 6.03 -10.29
N TYR A 188 38.05 6.39 -9.09
CA TYR A 188 37.18 5.51 -8.30
C TYR A 188 35.76 5.42 -8.87
N GLY A 189 35.23 6.52 -9.45
CA GLY A 189 33.93 6.56 -10.13
C GLY A 189 34.00 6.27 -11.63
N GLN A 190 35.09 5.64 -12.12
CA GLN A 190 35.18 5.26 -13.53
C GLN A 190 34.15 4.17 -13.83
N ASN A 191 33.25 4.43 -14.78
CA ASN A 191 32.25 3.46 -15.22
C ASN A 191 32.87 2.39 -16.15
N ASP A 192 32.32 1.20 -16.08
CA ASP A 192 32.56 0.13 -17.05
C ASP A 192 31.71 0.33 -18.33
N ARG A 193 31.72 -0.65 -19.24
CA ARG A 193 30.93 -0.59 -20.47
C ARG A 193 29.42 -0.71 -20.27
N TYR A 194 28.98 -1.05 -19.06
CA TYR A 194 27.57 -1.17 -18.71
C TYR A 194 27.07 0.04 -17.91
N GLY A 195 27.98 0.93 -17.48
CA GLY A 195 27.70 2.08 -16.63
C GLY A 195 28.02 1.86 -15.16
N ASP A 196 28.39 0.64 -14.76
CA ASP A 196 28.69 0.33 -13.35
C ASP A 196 30.05 0.90 -12.94
N ASP A 197 30.14 1.40 -11.70
CA ASP A 197 31.40 1.86 -11.11
C ASP A 197 32.43 0.71 -11.01
N LYS A 198 33.67 0.98 -11.45
CA LYS A 198 34.73 -0.05 -11.49
C LYS A 198 35.48 -0.23 -10.19
N TYR A 199 35.74 0.87 -9.47
CA TYR A 199 36.74 0.89 -8.41
C TYR A 199 36.24 1.44 -7.06
N PRO A 200 34.95 1.45 -6.73
CA PRO A 200 34.48 1.93 -5.44
C PRO A 200 35.00 1.04 -4.29
N GLY A 201 35.09 -0.28 -4.52
CA GLY A 201 35.67 -1.19 -3.55
C GLY A 201 37.17 -0.93 -3.28
N GLU A 202 37.96 -0.47 -4.27
CA GLU A 202 39.33 -0.04 -4.04
C GLU A 202 39.41 1.17 -3.12
N MET A 203 38.48 2.14 -3.26
CA MET A 203 38.36 3.30 -2.38
C MET A 203 38.17 2.86 -0.92
N VAL A 204 37.24 1.91 -0.70
CA VAL A 204 36.95 1.39 0.65
C VAL A 204 38.15 0.68 1.24
N VAL A 205 38.81 -0.21 0.46
CA VAL A 205 40.03 -0.91 0.90
C VAL A 205 41.14 0.07 1.25
N GLU A 206 41.37 1.08 0.44
CA GLU A 206 42.41 2.10 0.69
C GLU A 206 42.08 2.92 1.96
N ALA A 207 40.81 3.34 2.12
CA ALA A 207 40.35 4.07 3.29
C ALA A 207 40.56 3.26 4.59
N CYS A 208 40.13 1.98 4.60
CA CYS A 208 40.30 1.09 5.74
C CYS A 208 41.80 0.91 6.10
N LYS A 209 42.66 0.67 5.12
CA LYS A 209 44.10 0.53 5.33
C LYS A 209 44.76 1.81 5.90
N LYS A 210 44.28 2.99 5.51
CA LYS A 210 44.80 4.27 6.00
C LYS A 210 44.42 4.56 7.46
N VAL A 211 43.33 3.95 7.95
CA VAL A 211 42.88 4.11 9.35
C VAL A 211 43.20 2.91 10.24
N ASP A 212 43.84 1.86 9.72
CA ASP A 212 44.18 0.62 10.44
C ASP A 212 44.92 0.91 11.77
N GLY A 213 45.75 1.77 11.95
CA GLY A 213 46.37 2.11 13.24
C GLY A 213 45.55 3.04 14.14
N MET A 214 44.38 3.47 13.71
CA MET A 214 43.51 4.43 14.42
C MET A 214 42.29 3.78 15.05
N VAL A 215 41.89 2.62 14.56
CA VAL A 215 40.72 1.85 15.02
C VAL A 215 41.11 0.37 15.13
N ASN A 216 40.37 -0.36 15.98
CA ASN A 216 40.38 -1.81 15.98
C ASN A 216 39.12 -2.28 15.29
N PHE A 217 39.22 -2.85 14.09
CA PHE A 217 38.06 -3.30 13.30
C PHE A 217 37.26 -4.40 13.99
N ALA A 218 37.87 -5.19 14.89
CA ALA A 218 37.14 -6.18 15.68
C ALA A 218 36.10 -5.56 16.65
N ASP A 219 36.17 -4.28 16.96
CA ASP A 219 35.16 -3.58 17.77
C ASP A 219 33.85 -3.33 17.00
N TYR A 220 33.84 -3.58 15.69
CA TYR A 220 32.70 -3.42 14.78
C TYR A 220 32.17 -4.76 14.25
N ASP A 221 32.61 -5.89 14.81
CA ASP A 221 32.06 -7.22 14.66
C ASP A 221 31.14 -7.50 15.87
N TYR A 222 29.91 -7.01 15.80
CA TYR A 222 29.01 -6.99 16.95
C TYR A 222 28.40 -8.36 17.27
N ASP A 223 28.16 -9.20 16.27
CA ASP A 223 27.62 -10.56 16.43
C ASP A 223 28.71 -11.62 16.56
N HIS A 224 29.98 -11.22 16.50
CA HIS A 224 31.18 -12.07 16.62
C HIS A 224 31.23 -13.20 15.59
N ASP A 225 30.81 -12.93 14.37
CA ASP A 225 30.87 -13.90 13.26
C ASP A 225 32.21 -13.86 12.51
N GLY A 226 33.11 -12.97 12.91
CA GLY A 226 34.45 -12.79 12.31
C GLY A 226 34.44 -11.79 11.14
N TYR A 227 33.37 -11.03 10.99
CA TYR A 227 33.25 -9.98 9.99
C TYR A 227 32.80 -8.67 10.64
N VAL A 228 33.36 -7.57 10.19
CA VAL A 228 32.83 -6.24 10.49
C VAL A 228 31.42 -6.16 9.94
N ASP A 229 30.44 -5.76 10.77
CA ASP A 229 29.03 -5.69 10.33
C ASP A 229 28.90 -4.83 9.07
N GLN A 230 29.54 -3.66 9.06
CA GLN A 230 29.61 -2.77 7.88
C GLN A 230 30.62 -1.64 8.06
N VAL A 231 31.12 -1.11 6.95
CA VAL A 231 31.85 0.16 6.88
C VAL A 231 31.06 1.11 5.99
N PHE A 232 30.81 2.32 6.46
CA PHE A 232 30.17 3.36 5.67
C PHE A 232 31.18 4.40 5.21
N VAL A 233 31.16 4.80 3.95
CA VAL A 233 32.02 5.84 3.39
C VAL A 233 31.19 7.04 2.96
N ILE A 234 31.56 8.23 3.43
CA ILE A 234 31.05 9.50 2.88
C ILE A 234 32.17 10.12 2.08
N TYR A 235 31.98 10.24 0.78
CA TYR A 235 33.01 10.78 -0.11
C TYR A 235 32.73 12.23 -0.49
N ALA A 236 33.81 13.02 -0.58
CA ALA A 236 33.75 14.42 -0.97
C ALA A 236 33.22 14.60 -2.39
N TRP A 237 32.46 15.68 -2.60
CA TRP A 237 31.90 16.11 -3.87
C TRP A 237 30.57 15.40 -4.22
N LYS A 238 30.15 15.47 -5.52
CA LYS A 238 28.84 15.03 -6.01
C LYS A 238 28.79 13.53 -6.33
N GLY A 239 27.62 12.89 -6.17
CA GLY A 239 27.35 11.54 -6.64
C GLY A 239 26.66 11.51 -8.01
N GLU A 240 26.74 10.39 -8.74
CA GLU A 240 26.15 10.25 -10.07
C GLU A 240 24.62 10.25 -10.02
N ALA A 241 24.01 9.58 -9.04
CA ALA A 241 22.56 9.43 -8.89
C ALA A 241 21.79 10.77 -8.86
N THR A 242 22.37 11.81 -8.27
CA THR A 242 21.74 13.13 -8.15
C THR A 242 22.30 14.16 -9.10
N SER A 243 23.57 14.06 -9.51
CA SER A 243 24.22 15.05 -10.39
C SER A 243 24.14 14.72 -11.87
N GLY A 244 23.92 13.45 -12.21
CA GLY A 244 24.01 12.98 -13.60
C GLY A 244 25.38 13.19 -14.24
N ILE A 245 26.45 13.32 -13.45
CA ILE A 245 27.81 13.53 -13.97
C ILE A 245 28.48 12.17 -14.13
N LYS A 246 28.62 11.71 -15.36
CA LYS A 246 29.29 10.45 -15.67
C LYS A 246 30.71 10.40 -15.10
N GLY A 247 31.07 9.27 -14.50
CA GLY A 247 32.38 9.06 -13.89
C GLY A 247 32.49 9.65 -12.48
N THR A 248 31.36 9.98 -11.86
CA THR A 248 31.25 10.17 -10.42
C THR A 248 30.73 8.86 -9.80
N ILE A 249 30.97 8.66 -8.50
CA ILE A 249 30.56 7.44 -7.82
C ILE A 249 29.04 7.47 -7.60
N TRP A 250 28.35 6.39 -7.90
CA TRP A 250 26.95 6.18 -7.53
C TRP A 250 26.87 5.79 -6.04
N PRO A 251 26.06 6.44 -5.19
CA PRO A 251 25.80 5.97 -3.83
C PRO A 251 25.23 4.55 -3.86
N HIS A 252 25.83 3.64 -3.07
CA HIS A 252 25.44 2.23 -3.07
C HIS A 252 25.89 1.49 -1.81
N GLN A 253 25.26 0.35 -1.56
CA GLN A 253 25.73 -0.70 -0.65
C GLN A 253 26.18 -1.92 -1.46
N TRP A 254 27.34 -2.48 -1.12
CA TRP A 254 27.88 -3.68 -1.78
C TRP A 254 28.83 -4.47 -0.88
N THR A 255 29.52 -5.47 -1.46
CA THR A 255 30.55 -6.24 -0.78
C THR A 255 31.90 -6.10 -1.48
N LEU A 256 33.00 -6.12 -0.70
CA LEU A 256 34.35 -6.12 -1.26
C LEU A 256 34.64 -7.40 -2.03
N THR A 257 34.04 -8.52 -1.61
CA THR A 257 34.17 -9.80 -2.33
C THR A 257 33.62 -9.69 -3.75
N ASP A 258 32.49 -9.04 -3.96
CA ASP A 258 31.92 -8.87 -5.29
C ASP A 258 32.59 -7.75 -6.09
N ALA A 259 32.97 -6.66 -5.43
CA ALA A 259 33.64 -5.52 -6.07
C ALA A 259 35.09 -5.84 -6.47
N ASN A 260 35.87 -6.51 -5.60
CA ASN A 260 37.32 -6.69 -5.73
C ASN A 260 37.76 -8.17 -5.82
N GLY A 261 36.84 -9.12 -5.65
CA GLY A 261 37.12 -10.56 -5.66
C GLY A 261 37.43 -11.16 -4.28
N GLU A 262 37.67 -10.36 -3.26
CA GLU A 262 37.97 -10.82 -1.89
C GLU A 262 37.65 -9.76 -0.83
N ALA A 263 37.31 -10.22 0.37
CA ALA A 263 37.16 -9.37 1.55
C ALA A 263 38.54 -8.89 2.08
N LEU A 264 38.60 -7.71 2.68
CA LEU A 264 39.80 -7.21 3.34
C LEU A 264 39.87 -7.77 4.77
N THR A 265 41.04 -8.25 5.19
CA THR A 265 41.26 -8.72 6.57
C THR A 265 42.18 -7.74 7.33
N LEU A 266 41.66 -7.15 8.42
CA LEU A 266 42.39 -6.30 9.37
C LEU A 266 41.99 -6.72 10.79
N ASP A 267 42.88 -6.59 11.78
CA ASP A 267 42.66 -6.91 13.21
C ASP A 267 42.02 -8.30 13.46
N GLY A 268 42.22 -9.26 12.54
CA GLY A 268 41.72 -10.62 12.69
C GLY A 268 40.25 -10.81 12.24
N VAL A 269 39.56 -9.75 11.81
CA VAL A 269 38.21 -9.79 11.24
C VAL A 269 38.22 -9.44 9.75
N LYS A 270 37.18 -9.82 9.05
CA LYS A 270 37.00 -9.50 7.63
C LYS A 270 36.07 -8.30 7.45
N ILE A 271 36.49 -7.37 6.62
CA ILE A 271 35.67 -6.26 6.13
C ILE A 271 35.18 -6.67 4.74
N ASP A 272 33.86 -6.76 4.56
CA ASP A 272 33.25 -7.19 3.31
C ASP A 272 32.04 -6.32 2.94
N SER A 273 31.06 -6.15 3.83
CA SER A 273 29.92 -5.27 3.64
C SER A 273 30.34 -3.80 3.76
N TYR A 274 30.02 -3.00 2.76
CA TYR A 274 30.22 -1.56 2.81
C TYR A 274 29.06 -0.82 2.14
N ALA A 275 28.89 0.45 2.50
CA ALA A 275 28.04 1.38 1.78
C ALA A 275 28.77 2.71 1.58
N CYS A 276 28.31 3.50 0.60
CA CYS A 276 28.87 4.82 0.39
C CYS A 276 27.80 5.83 -0.07
N THR A 277 28.04 7.11 0.27
CA THR A 277 27.23 8.24 -0.20
C THR A 277 28.10 9.47 -0.42
N ASN A 278 27.57 10.44 -1.17
CA ASN A 278 28.24 11.68 -1.54
C ASN A 278 28.01 12.81 -0.52
N GLU A 279 28.92 13.79 -0.55
CA GLU A 279 28.81 15.01 0.24
C GLU A 279 27.78 15.99 -0.35
N LEU A 280 27.81 16.22 -1.68
CA LEU A 280 27.09 17.31 -2.33
C LEU A 280 25.99 16.81 -3.27
N ASP A 281 24.87 17.46 -3.22
CA ASP A 281 23.78 17.32 -4.18
C ASP A 281 24.09 18.00 -5.53
N SER A 282 23.20 17.85 -6.50
CA SER A 282 23.33 18.40 -7.84
C SER A 282 23.52 19.92 -7.87
N ASP A 283 22.89 20.65 -6.96
CA ASP A 283 22.99 22.12 -6.84
C ASP A 283 24.23 22.58 -6.06
N GLY A 284 25.01 21.65 -5.47
CA GLY A 284 26.19 21.92 -4.67
C GLY A 284 25.89 22.15 -3.19
N SER A 285 24.67 21.98 -2.74
CA SER A 285 24.33 21.93 -1.31
C SER A 285 24.82 20.63 -0.67
N VAL A 286 25.04 20.64 0.65
CA VAL A 286 25.39 19.43 1.39
C VAL A 286 24.16 18.53 1.47
N CYS A 287 24.34 17.25 1.14
CA CYS A 287 23.26 16.26 1.19
C CYS A 287 22.71 16.10 2.61
N GLY A 288 21.41 15.88 2.72
CA GLY A 288 20.74 15.47 3.94
C GLY A 288 21.08 14.03 4.34
N VAL A 289 20.36 13.52 5.36
CA VAL A 289 20.59 12.15 5.87
C VAL A 289 19.85 11.08 5.05
N GLY A 290 19.01 11.45 4.08
CA GLY A 290 18.10 10.51 3.40
C GLY A 290 18.84 9.41 2.65
N THR A 291 19.77 9.75 1.77
CA THR A 291 20.58 8.76 1.05
C THR A 291 21.42 7.90 2.02
N PHE A 292 21.99 8.52 3.06
CA PHE A 292 22.67 7.76 4.12
C PHE A 292 21.72 6.73 4.76
N CYS A 293 20.50 7.12 5.13
CA CYS A 293 19.53 6.22 5.74
C CYS A 293 19.11 5.09 4.78
N HIS A 294 18.96 5.38 3.50
CA HIS A 294 18.66 4.38 2.46
C HIS A 294 19.79 3.34 2.36
N GLU A 295 21.02 3.76 2.09
CA GLU A 295 22.16 2.85 1.95
C GLU A 295 22.46 2.08 3.25
N PHE A 296 22.27 2.72 4.39
CA PHE A 296 22.42 2.05 5.67
C PHE A 296 21.31 1.01 5.92
N SER A 297 20.10 1.23 5.39
CA SER A 297 19.01 0.24 5.47
C SER A 297 19.32 -1.02 4.67
N HIS A 298 20.04 -0.91 3.55
CA HIS A 298 20.61 -2.08 2.86
C HIS A 298 21.63 -2.81 3.73
N CYS A 299 22.47 -2.08 4.43
CA CYS A 299 23.38 -2.69 5.41
C CYS A 299 22.64 -3.45 6.50
N LEU A 300 21.43 -3.07 6.87
CA LEU A 300 20.56 -3.78 7.81
C LEU A 300 19.75 -4.92 7.16
N GLY A 301 19.73 -5.03 5.84
CA GLY A 301 19.16 -6.17 5.12
C GLY A 301 17.92 -5.87 4.27
N LEU A 302 17.43 -4.63 4.20
CA LEU A 302 16.33 -4.27 3.30
C LEU A 302 16.79 -4.25 1.83
N PRO A 303 16.00 -4.79 0.91
CA PRO A 303 16.21 -4.57 -0.52
C PRO A 303 15.61 -3.24 -0.96
N ASP A 304 15.90 -2.84 -2.20
CA ASP A 304 15.16 -1.79 -2.88
C ASP A 304 13.71 -2.21 -3.15
N PHE A 305 12.78 -1.25 -3.00
CA PHE A 305 11.37 -1.47 -3.37
C PHE A 305 10.99 -0.80 -4.69
N TYR A 306 11.97 -0.40 -5.46
CA TYR A 306 11.83 0.01 -6.85
C TYR A 306 12.55 -0.97 -7.78
N TYR A 307 12.27 -0.89 -9.06
CA TYR A 307 13.07 -1.54 -10.10
C TYR A 307 13.00 -0.70 -11.37
N SER A 308 14.15 -0.13 -11.77
CA SER A 308 14.23 0.73 -12.95
C SER A 308 13.15 1.81 -12.95
N SER A 309 12.36 1.95 -14.01
CA SER A 309 11.30 2.96 -14.16
C SER A 309 9.91 2.52 -13.68
N ASN A 310 9.78 1.33 -13.08
CA ASN A 310 8.49 0.87 -12.56
C ASN A 310 8.05 1.74 -11.39
N PHE A 311 6.80 2.21 -11.41
CA PHE A 311 6.19 2.82 -10.23
C PHE A 311 5.91 1.73 -9.19
N CYS A 312 6.38 1.93 -7.97
CA CYS A 312 6.27 0.94 -6.89
C CYS A 312 5.80 1.58 -5.58
N MET A 313 6.74 1.98 -4.72
CA MET A 313 6.45 2.63 -3.44
C MET A 313 6.63 4.15 -3.51
N ASP A 314 7.42 4.65 -4.45
CA ASP A 314 7.72 6.08 -4.66
C ASP A 314 8.12 6.80 -3.35
N VAL A 315 7.63 7.98 -3.06
CA VAL A 315 7.96 8.79 -1.87
C VAL A 315 7.48 8.17 -0.55
N TRP A 316 6.71 7.09 -0.59
CA TRP A 316 6.13 6.43 0.58
C TRP A 316 7.08 5.48 1.31
N SER A 317 8.21 5.11 0.71
CA SER A 317 9.23 4.24 1.29
C SER A 317 10.62 4.85 1.17
N VAL A 318 11.42 4.75 2.23
CA VAL A 318 12.83 5.16 2.19
C VAL A 318 13.65 4.27 1.24
N MET A 319 13.19 3.04 0.96
CA MET A 319 13.81 2.11 0.01
C MET A 319 13.32 2.32 -1.43
N ASP A 320 12.67 3.45 -1.73
CA ASP A 320 12.37 3.99 -3.05
C ASP A 320 12.67 5.51 -3.01
N TYR A 321 11.85 6.40 -3.51
CA TYR A 321 12.09 7.86 -3.54
C TYR A 321 11.91 8.57 -2.19
N GLY A 322 11.38 7.91 -1.16
CA GLY A 322 11.16 8.52 0.14
C GLY A 322 12.43 9.02 0.86
N ASN A 323 13.61 8.55 0.44
CA ASN A 323 14.91 9.04 0.89
C ASN A 323 15.20 10.48 0.41
N TYR A 324 14.60 10.92 -0.70
CA TYR A 324 14.80 12.25 -1.27
C TYR A 324 13.82 13.32 -0.73
N ASN A 325 12.87 12.95 0.13
CA ASN A 325 11.93 13.91 0.68
C ASN A 325 12.64 15.10 1.34
N ASN A 326 12.15 16.32 1.06
CA ASN A 326 12.75 17.57 1.55
C ASN A 326 14.26 17.69 1.22
N ASP A 327 14.66 17.45 -0.02
CA ASP A 327 16.06 17.45 -0.46
C ASP A 327 16.93 16.51 0.40
N SER A 328 16.47 15.30 0.63
CA SER A 328 17.09 14.27 1.48
C SER A 328 17.30 14.64 2.94
N LYS A 329 16.77 15.78 3.41
CA LYS A 329 16.90 16.21 4.81
C LYS A 329 15.93 15.52 5.73
N THR A 330 14.77 15.13 5.20
CA THR A 330 13.69 14.51 5.97
C THR A 330 13.15 13.29 5.22
N PRO A 331 13.92 12.18 5.17
CA PRO A 331 13.43 10.93 4.58
C PRO A 331 12.13 10.49 5.27
N CYS A 332 11.23 9.84 4.55
CA CYS A 332 10.00 9.35 5.16
C CYS A 332 10.26 8.30 6.25
N ASN A 333 9.31 8.14 7.16
CA ASN A 333 9.36 7.04 8.13
C ASN A 333 9.35 5.68 7.41
N TYR A 334 10.00 4.69 8.01
CA TYR A 334 9.84 3.30 7.61
C TYR A 334 8.36 2.93 7.57
N THR A 335 7.98 2.21 6.51
CA THR A 335 6.68 1.58 6.39
C THR A 335 6.50 0.47 7.44
N ALA A 336 5.27 0.03 7.62
CA ALA A 336 4.97 -1.13 8.47
C ALA A 336 5.77 -2.37 8.03
N TYR A 337 5.96 -2.57 6.72
CA TYR A 337 6.76 -3.67 6.18
C TYR A 337 8.22 -3.58 6.63
N GLU A 338 8.85 -2.43 6.44
CA GLU A 338 10.27 -2.20 6.79
C GLU A 338 10.52 -2.41 8.27
N ARG A 339 9.65 -1.86 9.13
CA ARG A 339 9.74 -2.06 10.59
C ARG A 339 9.55 -3.52 11.00
N TRP A 340 8.59 -4.21 10.37
CA TRP A 340 8.34 -5.63 10.62
C TRP A 340 9.52 -6.49 10.15
N PHE A 341 10.07 -6.21 8.98
CA PHE A 341 11.24 -6.90 8.42
C PHE A 341 12.45 -6.81 9.37
N MET A 342 12.68 -5.65 9.96
CA MET A 342 13.74 -5.41 10.95
C MET A 342 13.46 -6.05 12.31
N GLY A 343 12.27 -6.60 12.56
CA GLY A 343 11.85 -7.10 13.87
C GLY A 343 11.47 -5.99 14.87
N TRP A 344 11.22 -4.79 14.38
CA TRP A 344 10.87 -3.64 15.21
C TRP A 344 9.37 -3.50 15.47
N LEU A 345 8.53 -4.10 14.63
CA LEU A 345 7.08 -4.06 14.70
C LEU A 345 6.49 -5.47 14.59
N ASP A 346 5.54 -5.78 15.48
CA ASP A 346 4.67 -6.93 15.32
C ASP A 346 3.40 -6.51 14.59
N ILE A 347 2.93 -7.33 13.63
CA ILE A 347 1.77 -7.02 12.80
C ILE A 347 0.78 -8.19 12.86
N ASP A 348 -0.41 -7.92 13.39
CA ASP A 348 -1.49 -8.89 13.50
C ASP A 348 -2.55 -8.68 12.41
N GLU A 349 -3.35 -9.70 12.13
CA GLU A 349 -4.57 -9.56 11.32
C GLU A 349 -5.70 -9.01 12.21
N PRO A 350 -6.54 -8.08 11.71
CA PRO A 350 -7.69 -7.61 12.47
C PRO A 350 -8.70 -8.73 12.73
N GLU A 351 -9.39 -8.69 13.85
CA GLU A 351 -10.51 -9.60 14.09
C GLU A 351 -11.69 -9.28 13.15
N ALA A 352 -12.31 -10.32 12.62
CA ALA A 352 -13.49 -10.14 11.78
C ALA A 352 -14.61 -9.40 12.51
N ASN A 353 -15.27 -8.49 11.82
CA ASN A 353 -16.31 -7.60 12.34
C ASN A 353 -15.80 -6.54 13.36
N ALA A 354 -14.50 -6.38 13.52
CA ALA A 354 -13.95 -5.34 14.38
C ALA A 354 -14.07 -3.95 13.75
N THR A 355 -14.22 -2.94 14.61
CA THR A 355 -13.84 -1.56 14.29
C THR A 355 -12.39 -1.38 14.71
N CYS A 356 -11.53 -1.09 13.74
CA CYS A 356 -10.10 -0.94 13.93
C CYS A 356 -9.74 0.54 13.99
N GLU A 357 -8.68 0.84 14.73
CA GLU A 357 -8.11 2.18 14.85
C GLU A 357 -6.61 2.12 14.57
N LEU A 358 -6.09 3.08 13.82
CA LEU A 358 -4.69 3.24 13.50
C LEU A 358 -4.24 4.66 13.87
N SER A 359 -3.34 4.77 14.83
CA SER A 359 -2.46 5.91 15.03
C SER A 359 -1.20 5.75 14.20
N THR A 360 -0.41 6.80 14.01
CA THR A 360 0.88 6.70 13.31
C THR A 360 1.84 5.76 14.04
N LEU A 361 2.69 5.05 13.29
CA LEU A 361 3.70 4.16 13.88
C LEU A 361 4.70 4.93 14.75
N SER A 362 5.01 6.19 14.41
CA SER A 362 5.88 7.08 15.20
C SER A 362 5.27 7.48 16.55
N ALA A 363 3.95 7.51 16.66
CA ALA A 363 3.25 7.75 17.92
C ALA A 363 3.01 6.46 18.73
N GLY A 364 3.66 5.35 18.38
CA GLY A 364 3.47 4.05 19.03
C GLY A 364 2.21 3.31 18.56
N GLY A 365 1.65 3.71 17.41
CA GLY A 365 0.55 3.03 16.75
C GLY A 365 0.91 1.64 16.23
N LYS A 366 -0.05 0.97 15.64
CA LYS A 366 0.08 -0.37 15.06
C LYS A 366 -0.22 -0.36 13.57
N ALA A 367 0.12 -1.46 12.92
CA ALA A 367 -0.32 -1.79 11.58
C ALA A 367 -1.11 -3.10 11.60
N TYR A 368 -1.88 -3.33 10.53
CA TYR A 368 -2.58 -4.59 10.35
C TYR A 368 -2.14 -5.29 9.06
N ARG A 369 -2.14 -6.62 9.09
CA ARG A 369 -1.91 -7.49 7.94
C ARG A 369 -3.21 -8.16 7.53
N VAL A 370 -3.63 -7.95 6.30
CA VAL A 370 -4.78 -8.63 5.70
C VAL A 370 -4.25 -9.76 4.82
N GLN A 371 -4.23 -10.96 5.38
CA GLN A 371 -3.64 -12.14 4.73
C GLN A 371 -4.50 -12.64 3.58
N SER A 372 -3.88 -12.96 2.42
CA SER A 372 -4.56 -13.66 1.33
C SER A 372 -5.07 -15.03 1.78
N PRO A 373 -6.30 -15.42 1.42
CA PRO A 373 -6.80 -16.76 1.70
C PRO A 373 -6.22 -17.84 0.76
N TYR A 374 -5.51 -17.45 -0.31
CA TYR A 374 -5.01 -18.34 -1.37
C TYR A 374 -3.50 -18.51 -1.34
N ASN A 375 -2.77 -17.46 -0.93
CA ASN A 375 -1.32 -17.42 -0.97
C ASN A 375 -0.78 -16.84 0.35
N ALA A 376 -0.01 -17.63 1.10
CA ALA A 376 0.55 -17.21 2.39
C ALA A 376 1.59 -16.08 2.25
N ASN A 377 2.18 -15.92 1.07
CA ASN A 377 3.17 -14.89 0.79
C ASN A 377 2.56 -13.59 0.27
N GLU A 378 1.23 -13.57 0.00
CA GLU A 378 0.56 -12.40 -0.57
C GLU A 378 -0.46 -11.82 0.42
N TYR A 379 -0.35 -10.53 0.70
CA TYR A 379 -1.16 -9.85 1.72
C TYR A 379 -1.16 -8.35 1.52
N TYR A 380 -2.09 -7.67 2.19
CA TYR A 380 -2.05 -6.22 2.34
C TYR A 380 -1.56 -5.83 3.74
N LEU A 381 -0.85 -4.72 3.82
CA LEU A 381 -0.53 -4.02 5.06
C LEU A 381 -1.29 -2.70 5.13
N LEU A 382 -1.84 -2.41 6.30
CA LEU A 382 -2.60 -1.20 6.57
C LEU A 382 -1.87 -0.42 7.66
N GLU A 383 -1.51 0.82 7.37
CA GLU A 383 -0.88 1.72 8.33
C GLU A 383 -1.39 3.16 8.16
N ASN A 384 -1.24 3.97 9.19
CA ASN A 384 -1.59 5.38 9.17
C ASN A 384 -0.33 6.23 8.90
N LYS A 385 -0.35 7.00 7.83
CA LYS A 385 0.64 8.02 7.49
C LYS A 385 0.06 9.40 7.75
N GLN A 386 0.79 10.25 8.49
CA GLN A 386 0.42 11.62 8.75
C GLN A 386 1.61 12.54 8.48
N GLN A 387 1.35 13.75 7.99
CA GLN A 387 2.39 14.73 7.64
C GLN A 387 3.02 15.37 8.90
N VAL A 388 3.65 14.53 9.74
CA VAL A 388 4.30 14.93 11.00
C VAL A 388 5.66 14.25 11.15
N GLY A 389 6.60 14.89 11.84
CA GLY A 389 7.94 14.34 12.08
C GLY A 389 8.65 14.01 10.76
N TRP A 390 9.20 12.82 10.62
CA TRP A 390 9.88 12.38 9.41
C TRP A 390 8.95 12.24 8.19
N ASP A 391 7.64 12.07 8.40
CA ASP A 391 6.62 12.05 7.32
C ASP A 391 6.08 13.46 6.96
N ALA A 392 6.63 14.56 7.53
CA ALA A 392 6.10 15.91 7.34
C ALA A 392 6.04 16.39 5.88
N TYR A 393 6.83 15.79 5.00
CA TYR A 393 6.93 16.16 3.58
C TYR A 393 6.31 15.14 2.64
N LEU A 394 5.53 14.19 3.17
CA LEU A 394 4.71 13.33 2.32
C LEU A 394 3.63 14.13 1.58
N PRO A 395 3.24 13.73 0.36
CA PRO A 395 2.26 14.47 -0.44
C PRO A 395 0.84 14.42 0.11
N ALA A 396 0.50 13.43 0.93
CA ALA A 396 -0.81 13.27 1.53
C ALA A 396 -0.73 12.60 2.91
N HIS A 397 -1.87 12.52 3.60
CA HIS A 397 -2.08 11.82 4.85
C HIS A 397 -3.28 10.86 4.74
N GLY A 398 -3.33 9.84 5.61
CA GLY A 398 -4.40 8.85 5.59
C GLY A 398 -3.91 7.42 5.81
N MET A 399 -4.76 6.44 5.53
CA MET A 399 -4.41 5.03 5.57
C MET A 399 -3.67 4.62 4.30
N MET A 400 -2.41 4.27 4.43
CA MET A 400 -1.65 3.62 3.37
C MET A 400 -1.98 2.13 3.34
N VAL A 401 -2.26 1.63 2.14
CA VAL A 401 -2.43 0.19 1.88
C VAL A 401 -1.29 -0.27 1.00
N THR A 402 -0.45 -1.16 1.52
CA THR A 402 0.65 -1.77 0.76
C THR A 402 0.28 -3.19 0.36
N HIS A 403 0.38 -3.52 -0.92
CA HIS A 403 0.25 -4.87 -1.44
C HIS A 403 1.62 -5.53 -1.49
N VAL A 404 1.78 -6.65 -0.82
CA VAL A 404 3.01 -7.45 -0.79
C VAL A 404 2.72 -8.84 -1.37
N ASP A 405 3.51 -9.24 -2.36
CA ASP A 405 3.62 -10.61 -2.89
C ASP A 405 5.07 -11.05 -2.73
N TYR A 406 5.38 -11.57 -1.53
CA TYR A 406 6.74 -11.87 -1.10
C TYR A 406 7.35 -13.02 -1.90
N ASP A 407 8.52 -12.77 -2.48
CA ASP A 407 9.37 -13.76 -3.14
C ASP A 407 10.77 -13.71 -2.51
N SER A 408 11.16 -14.76 -1.83
CA SER A 408 12.45 -14.83 -1.13
C SER A 408 13.67 -14.65 -2.06
N THR A 409 13.55 -15.04 -3.32
CA THR A 409 14.62 -14.84 -4.32
C THR A 409 14.71 -13.39 -4.73
N ALA A 410 13.57 -12.74 -5.03
CA ALA A 410 13.55 -11.32 -5.39
C ALA A 410 14.12 -10.44 -4.26
N TRP A 411 13.80 -10.76 -3.00
CA TRP A 411 14.37 -10.06 -1.84
C TRP A 411 15.86 -10.29 -1.68
N ALA A 412 16.29 -11.54 -1.87
CA ALA A 412 17.69 -11.91 -1.73
C ALA A 412 18.58 -11.31 -2.84
N ASP A 413 18.08 -11.29 -4.05
CA ASP A 413 18.80 -10.82 -5.23
C ASP A 413 18.55 -9.33 -5.50
N ASN A 414 17.94 -8.61 -4.55
CA ASN A 414 17.56 -7.19 -4.69
C ASN A 414 16.85 -6.88 -6.04
N THR A 415 15.94 -7.77 -6.46
CA THR A 415 15.17 -7.67 -7.71
C THR A 415 13.67 -7.53 -7.48
N VAL A 416 13.29 -7.02 -6.29
CA VAL A 416 11.91 -6.71 -5.94
C VAL A 416 11.31 -5.79 -7.00
N ASN A 417 10.07 -6.05 -7.41
CA ASN A 417 9.38 -5.30 -8.45
C ASN A 417 9.99 -5.36 -9.87
N SER A 418 10.93 -6.26 -10.12
CA SER A 418 11.50 -6.44 -11.48
C SER A 418 10.47 -6.88 -12.52
N ASN A 419 9.36 -7.48 -12.11
CA ASN A 419 8.26 -7.86 -12.97
C ASN A 419 7.08 -6.90 -12.80
N SER A 420 6.96 -5.90 -13.67
CA SER A 420 5.89 -4.89 -13.62
C SER A 420 4.47 -5.46 -13.79
N SER A 421 4.32 -6.66 -14.39
CA SER A 421 3.01 -7.30 -14.52
C SER A 421 2.60 -8.10 -13.27
N ARG A 422 3.55 -8.34 -12.36
CA ARG A 422 3.34 -8.98 -11.06
C ARG A 422 4.25 -8.33 -10.03
N PRO A 423 3.93 -7.11 -9.59
CA PRO A 423 4.77 -6.41 -8.62
C PRO A 423 4.79 -7.14 -7.27
N ASN A 424 5.98 -7.14 -6.64
CA ASN A 424 6.18 -7.79 -5.35
C ASN A 424 5.76 -6.92 -4.17
N MET A 425 5.92 -5.59 -4.29
CA MET A 425 5.55 -4.63 -3.26
C MET A 425 5.20 -3.29 -3.88
N THR A 426 3.94 -2.88 -3.75
CA THR A 426 3.44 -1.59 -4.24
C THR A 426 2.38 -1.02 -3.30
N ILE A 427 2.10 0.26 -3.42
CA ILE A 427 0.89 0.82 -2.81
C ILE A 427 -0.36 0.38 -3.59
N VAL A 428 -1.50 0.36 -2.89
CA VAL A 428 -2.84 0.29 -3.49
C VAL A 428 -3.43 1.69 -3.42
N PRO A 429 -3.28 2.52 -4.48
CA PRO A 429 -3.66 3.92 -4.41
C PRO A 429 -5.18 4.09 -4.35
N ALA A 430 -5.65 4.94 -3.43
CA ALA A 430 -7.08 5.16 -3.24
C ALA A 430 -7.75 5.76 -4.49
N ASP A 431 -7.04 6.57 -5.28
CA ASP A 431 -7.53 7.11 -6.56
C ASP A 431 -7.43 6.13 -7.73
N ASN A 432 -6.91 4.91 -7.48
CA ASN A 432 -6.69 3.84 -8.47
C ASN A 432 -5.72 4.23 -9.60
N LYS A 433 -4.71 5.09 -9.31
CA LYS A 433 -3.70 5.50 -10.28
C LYS A 433 -2.30 5.34 -9.70
N LEU A 434 -1.51 4.44 -10.26
CA LEU A 434 -0.09 4.28 -9.93
C LEU A 434 0.72 5.29 -10.77
N SER A 435 0.94 6.50 -10.24
CA SER A 435 1.64 7.57 -10.97
C SER A 435 2.21 8.62 -10.03
N THR A 436 3.44 9.03 -10.26
CA THR A 436 4.10 10.15 -9.55
C THR A 436 3.35 11.49 -9.66
N SER A 437 2.42 11.62 -10.62
CA SER A 437 1.62 12.84 -10.79
C SER A 437 0.34 12.86 -9.96
N THR A 438 0.00 11.79 -9.22
CA THR A 438 -1.27 11.65 -8.46
C THR A 438 -1.06 11.18 -7.02
N LEU A 439 0.15 11.30 -6.49
CA LEU A 439 0.51 10.88 -5.13
C LEU A 439 -0.41 11.42 -4.03
N GLU A 440 -0.96 12.63 -4.21
CA GLU A 440 -1.91 13.23 -3.27
C GLU A 440 -3.20 12.41 -3.11
N GLY A 441 -3.53 11.57 -4.09
CA GLY A 441 -4.72 10.71 -4.12
C GLY A 441 -4.50 9.28 -3.61
N ASP A 442 -3.29 8.91 -3.21
CA ASP A 442 -2.91 7.52 -2.93
C ASP A 442 -3.49 6.96 -1.63
N LEU A 443 -3.66 7.79 -0.61
CA LEU A 443 -4.04 7.34 0.72
C LEU A 443 -5.55 7.40 0.95
N PHE A 444 -6.11 6.39 1.62
CA PHE A 444 -7.51 6.37 2.02
C PHE A 444 -7.76 7.27 3.25
N PRO A 445 -8.91 7.94 3.38
CA PRO A 445 -10.06 7.91 2.48
C PRO A 445 -10.00 8.92 1.31
N ASN A 446 -8.85 9.51 0.99
CA ASN A 446 -8.68 10.47 -0.11
C ASN A 446 -9.72 11.61 -0.06
N GLY A 447 -9.71 12.38 1.03
CA GLY A 447 -10.69 13.44 1.26
C GLY A 447 -12.15 12.97 1.33
N GLY A 448 -12.39 11.70 1.67
CA GLY A 448 -13.72 11.09 1.73
C GLY A 448 -14.21 10.49 0.40
N ALA A 449 -13.42 10.57 -0.67
CA ALA A 449 -13.81 10.01 -1.97
C ALA A 449 -13.81 8.47 -1.99
N ASN A 450 -12.90 7.84 -1.21
CA ASN A 450 -12.71 6.39 -1.18
C ASN A 450 -12.67 5.85 0.26
N THR A 451 -13.86 5.59 0.81
CA THR A 451 -14.05 5.14 2.20
C THR A 451 -14.07 3.61 2.36
N GLN A 452 -13.68 2.88 1.32
CA GLN A 452 -13.70 1.41 1.34
C GLN A 452 -12.74 0.79 0.30
N LEU A 453 -12.20 -0.37 0.66
CA LEU A 453 -11.43 -1.24 -0.23
C LEU A 453 -12.02 -2.64 -0.15
N THR A 454 -12.72 -3.07 -1.20
CA THR A 454 -13.42 -4.35 -1.28
C THR A 454 -13.17 -5.01 -2.64
N ASP A 455 -13.63 -6.23 -2.82
CA ASP A 455 -13.54 -6.96 -4.09
C ASP A 455 -14.23 -6.27 -5.28
N ASN A 456 -15.10 -5.29 -5.03
CA ASN A 456 -15.96 -4.68 -6.04
C ASN A 456 -15.82 -3.14 -6.12
N THR A 457 -14.90 -2.56 -5.35
CA THR A 457 -14.59 -1.12 -5.41
C THR A 457 -13.57 -0.82 -6.51
N THR A 458 -13.27 0.45 -6.71
CA THR A 458 -12.18 0.93 -7.55
C THR A 458 -11.34 1.89 -6.69
N PRO A 459 -10.13 1.49 -6.28
CA PRO A 459 -9.47 0.20 -6.54
C PRO A 459 -10.21 -0.98 -5.93
N ALA A 460 -10.00 -2.17 -6.49
CA ALA A 460 -10.55 -3.41 -5.96
C ALA A 460 -9.48 -4.19 -5.18
N ALA A 461 -9.89 -4.83 -4.08
CA ALA A 461 -9.02 -5.72 -3.30
C ALA A 461 -8.76 -7.02 -4.07
N LYS A 462 -7.65 -7.07 -4.83
CA LYS A 462 -7.27 -8.17 -5.71
C LYS A 462 -5.84 -8.64 -5.44
N LEU A 463 -5.61 -9.91 -5.68
CA LEU A 463 -4.30 -10.52 -5.72
C LEU A 463 -3.66 -10.37 -7.12
N ASN A 464 -2.37 -10.58 -7.24
CA ASN A 464 -1.63 -10.50 -8.51
C ASN A 464 -2.11 -11.52 -9.56
N ASP A 465 -2.67 -12.64 -9.15
CA ASP A 465 -3.26 -13.65 -10.03
C ASP A 465 -4.72 -13.35 -10.42
N GLY A 466 -5.27 -12.24 -9.93
CA GLY A 466 -6.64 -11.79 -10.20
C GLY A 466 -7.70 -12.35 -9.25
N HIS A 467 -7.36 -13.23 -8.32
CA HIS A 467 -8.29 -13.64 -7.27
C HIS A 467 -8.68 -12.45 -6.39
N LYS A 468 -9.88 -12.50 -5.87
CA LYS A 468 -10.39 -11.49 -4.95
C LYS A 468 -9.87 -11.76 -3.54
N MET A 469 -9.53 -10.71 -2.79
CA MET A 469 -9.09 -10.83 -1.41
C MET A 469 -10.18 -11.42 -0.50
N GLY A 470 -11.45 -11.10 -0.75
CA GLY A 470 -12.59 -11.59 0.03
C GLY A 470 -12.65 -11.06 1.47
N LYS A 471 -11.87 -10.04 1.78
CA LYS A 471 -11.72 -9.44 3.12
C LYS A 471 -11.99 -7.93 3.04
N PRO A 472 -13.25 -7.50 3.05
CA PRO A 472 -13.63 -6.11 2.87
C PRO A 472 -13.15 -5.23 4.02
N ILE A 473 -12.59 -4.08 3.67
CA ILE A 473 -12.25 -2.96 4.54
C ILE A 473 -13.23 -1.86 4.20
N THR A 474 -14.04 -1.40 5.15
CA THR A 474 -15.14 -0.45 4.91
C THR A 474 -15.21 0.61 5.98
N CYS A 475 -15.98 1.67 5.76
CA CYS A 475 -16.12 2.78 6.67
C CYS A 475 -14.75 3.36 7.09
N ILE A 476 -13.85 3.49 6.11
CA ILE A 476 -12.56 4.14 6.35
C ILE A 476 -12.84 5.62 6.56
N ASP A 477 -12.43 6.13 7.71
CA ASP A 477 -12.59 7.52 8.12
C ASP A 477 -11.33 8.04 8.77
N GLU A 478 -11.13 9.34 8.71
CA GLU A 478 -10.02 10.02 9.37
C GLU A 478 -10.54 11.16 10.21
N THR A 479 -10.26 11.12 11.50
CA THR A 479 -10.60 12.16 12.44
C THR A 479 -9.40 12.47 13.33
N ASP A 480 -8.98 13.74 13.36
CA ASP A 480 -7.84 14.24 14.16
C ASP A 480 -6.55 13.43 13.96
N GLY A 481 -6.29 12.98 12.72
CA GLY A 481 -5.11 12.21 12.36
C GLY A 481 -5.17 10.72 12.79
N ILE A 482 -6.30 10.25 13.26
CA ILE A 482 -6.56 8.85 13.60
C ILE A 482 -7.43 8.25 12.49
N ILE A 483 -7.00 7.12 11.96
CA ILE A 483 -7.76 6.34 11.00
C ILE A 483 -8.62 5.32 11.71
N THR A 484 -9.89 5.24 11.33
CA THR A 484 -10.79 4.16 11.76
C THR A 484 -11.36 3.43 10.56
N PHE A 485 -11.62 2.14 10.68
CA PHE A 485 -12.25 1.34 9.64
C PHE A 485 -12.93 0.08 10.22
N LYS A 486 -13.82 -0.52 9.44
CA LYS A 486 -14.42 -1.82 9.75
C LYS A 486 -13.82 -2.91 8.89
N TYR A 487 -13.37 -4.00 9.53
CA TYR A 487 -12.77 -5.15 8.85
C TYR A 487 -13.74 -6.33 8.81
N CYS A 488 -13.92 -6.94 7.63
CA CYS A 488 -14.78 -8.11 7.40
C CYS A 488 -16.15 -7.96 8.07
N ARG A 489 -16.78 -6.80 7.89
CA ARG A 489 -18.07 -6.49 8.51
C ARG A 489 -19.09 -7.58 8.19
N LYS A 490 -19.68 -8.16 9.22
CA LYS A 490 -20.76 -9.13 9.08
C LYS A 490 -22.04 -8.40 8.68
N LEU A 491 -22.55 -8.72 7.50
CA LEU A 491 -23.80 -8.21 7.01
C LEU A 491 -24.95 -9.12 7.45
N GLU A 492 -25.85 -8.60 8.28
CA GLU A 492 -26.97 -9.37 8.78
C GLU A 492 -28.00 -9.65 7.68
N ILE A 493 -28.42 -10.90 7.57
CA ILE A 493 -29.49 -11.31 6.68
C ILE A 493 -30.82 -11.09 7.42
N PRO A 494 -31.77 -10.32 6.85
CA PRO A 494 -33.05 -10.07 7.52
C PRO A 494 -33.81 -11.36 7.83
N VAL A 495 -34.30 -11.47 9.06
CA VAL A 495 -35.17 -12.60 9.47
C VAL A 495 -36.61 -12.27 9.04
N GLN A 496 -37.14 -13.01 8.09
CA GLN A 496 -38.47 -12.79 7.56
C GLN A 496 -39.56 -13.19 8.57
N ASN A 497 -40.64 -12.42 8.61
CA ASN A 497 -41.85 -12.86 9.28
C ASN A 497 -42.59 -13.85 8.36
N PRO A 498 -42.97 -15.02 8.87
CA PRO A 498 -43.55 -16.08 8.01
C PRO A 498 -45.00 -15.80 7.54
N LYS A 499 -45.65 -14.78 8.10
CA LYS A 499 -47.05 -14.42 7.73
C LYS A 499 -47.03 -13.20 6.82
N ALA A 500 -47.61 -13.36 5.65
CA ALA A 500 -47.90 -12.25 4.73
C ALA A 500 -49.38 -11.81 4.89
N GLU A 501 -49.60 -10.49 4.85
CA GLU A 501 -50.96 -9.97 4.74
C GLU A 501 -51.41 -10.00 3.26
N LEU A 502 -52.55 -10.59 2.98
CA LEU A 502 -53.00 -10.90 1.61
C LEU A 502 -54.26 -10.15 1.23
N THR A 503 -54.30 -9.70 -0.02
CA THR A 503 -55.54 -9.28 -0.71
C THR A 503 -55.69 -10.06 -2.03
N ASP A 504 -56.69 -9.71 -2.85
CA ASP A 504 -56.91 -10.34 -4.16
C ASP A 504 -55.80 -10.04 -5.20
N SER A 505 -54.96 -9.03 -4.97
CA SER A 505 -53.92 -8.58 -5.90
C SER A 505 -52.65 -8.04 -5.25
N THR A 506 -52.56 -8.12 -3.91
CA THR A 506 -51.40 -7.67 -3.17
C THR A 506 -51.03 -8.63 -2.05
N PHE A 507 -49.76 -8.64 -1.66
CA PHE A 507 -49.35 -9.12 -0.34
C PHE A 507 -48.42 -8.11 0.32
N ALA A 508 -48.48 -8.04 1.65
CA ALA A 508 -47.53 -7.32 2.45
C ALA A 508 -46.61 -8.30 3.19
N VAL A 509 -45.34 -8.08 3.12
CA VAL A 509 -44.30 -8.88 3.81
C VAL A 509 -43.51 -8.02 4.74
N SER A 510 -42.96 -8.62 5.79
CA SER A 510 -42.15 -7.91 6.78
C SER A 510 -41.02 -8.79 7.30
N TRP A 511 -40.07 -8.15 7.93
CA TRP A 511 -38.88 -8.78 8.51
C TRP A 511 -38.43 -8.07 9.77
N GLN A 512 -37.48 -8.67 10.49
CA GLN A 512 -36.85 -8.03 11.65
C GLN A 512 -35.79 -7.03 11.16
N PRO A 513 -35.63 -5.86 11.82
CA PRO A 513 -34.59 -4.91 11.47
C PRO A 513 -33.20 -5.52 11.67
N CYS A 514 -32.27 -5.24 10.76
CA CYS A 514 -30.86 -5.56 10.89
C CYS A 514 -30.10 -4.36 11.47
N ALA A 515 -29.16 -4.62 12.36
CA ALA A 515 -28.34 -3.56 12.93
C ALA A 515 -27.55 -2.83 11.85
N GLU A 516 -27.50 -1.50 11.92
CA GLU A 516 -26.78 -0.60 11.00
C GLU A 516 -27.23 -0.67 9.52
N ALA A 517 -28.25 -1.43 9.16
CA ALA A 517 -28.82 -1.38 7.82
C ALA A 517 -29.57 -0.04 7.60
N SER A 518 -29.32 0.62 6.50
CA SER A 518 -30.03 1.85 6.11
C SER A 518 -31.27 1.58 5.28
N GLU A 519 -31.25 0.51 4.52
CA GLU A 519 -32.30 0.14 3.57
C GLU A 519 -32.39 -1.38 3.43
N TYR A 520 -33.43 -1.82 2.72
CA TYR A 520 -33.64 -3.22 2.34
C TYR A 520 -33.98 -3.31 0.85
N ALA A 521 -33.74 -4.50 0.28
CA ALA A 521 -34.17 -4.86 -1.05
C ALA A 521 -34.93 -6.19 -1.02
N VAL A 522 -36.12 -6.21 -1.61
CA VAL A 522 -37.00 -7.37 -1.73
C VAL A 522 -37.08 -7.82 -3.19
N ASN A 523 -36.77 -9.09 -3.41
CA ASN A 523 -36.95 -9.71 -4.72
C ASN A 523 -38.14 -10.68 -4.67
N VAL A 524 -39.05 -10.55 -5.61
CA VAL A 524 -40.28 -11.35 -5.72
C VAL A 524 -40.32 -12.04 -7.07
N LEU A 525 -40.45 -13.37 -7.04
CA LEU A 525 -40.47 -14.23 -8.20
C LEU A 525 -41.83 -14.96 -8.28
N GLY A 526 -42.44 -15.08 -9.44
CA GLY A 526 -43.67 -15.81 -9.64
C GLY A 526 -43.54 -16.88 -10.74
N ASP A 527 -44.22 -18.00 -10.57
CA ASP A 527 -44.21 -19.11 -11.53
C ASP A 527 -44.78 -18.71 -12.92
N ASN A 528 -45.43 -17.57 -12.99
CA ASN A 528 -45.97 -16.96 -14.20
C ASN A 528 -45.01 -16.03 -14.96
N GLY A 529 -43.69 -16.07 -14.62
CA GLY A 529 -42.67 -15.18 -15.17
C GLY A 529 -42.64 -13.79 -14.53
N PHE A 530 -43.31 -13.60 -13.40
CA PHE A 530 -43.19 -12.37 -12.62
C PHE A 530 -41.81 -12.33 -11.91
N ASP A 531 -41.07 -11.27 -12.15
CA ASP A 531 -39.79 -10.96 -11.46
C ASP A 531 -39.81 -9.48 -11.15
N ARG A 532 -39.70 -9.14 -9.87
CA ARG A 532 -39.67 -7.75 -9.42
C ARG A 532 -38.65 -7.58 -8.29
N LEU A 533 -37.70 -6.69 -8.50
CA LEU A 533 -36.81 -6.18 -7.48
C LEU A 533 -37.37 -4.84 -6.97
N ILE A 534 -37.53 -4.72 -5.67
CA ILE A 534 -37.93 -3.49 -4.96
C ILE A 534 -36.76 -3.08 -4.09
N GLU A 535 -36.15 -1.94 -4.38
CA GLU A 535 -35.00 -1.39 -3.66
C GLU A 535 -35.39 -0.11 -2.89
N HIS A 536 -34.47 0.39 -2.10
CA HIS A 536 -34.61 1.62 -1.29
C HIS A 536 -35.79 1.57 -0.29
N ILE A 537 -35.99 0.39 0.32
CA ILE A 537 -37.01 0.22 1.36
C ILE A 537 -36.38 0.61 2.70
N THR A 538 -36.80 1.69 3.30
CA THR A 538 -36.32 2.18 4.61
C THR A 538 -37.07 1.58 5.79
N ASP A 539 -38.27 1.04 5.56
CA ASP A 539 -39.07 0.32 6.54
C ASP A 539 -38.73 -1.18 6.55
N THR A 540 -39.19 -1.89 7.58
CA THR A 540 -39.07 -3.35 7.68
C THR A 540 -40.27 -4.11 7.10
N CYS A 541 -41.00 -3.47 6.21
CA CYS A 541 -42.13 -4.07 5.51
C CYS A 541 -42.32 -3.45 4.12
N VAL A 542 -42.96 -4.20 3.23
CA VAL A 542 -43.31 -3.70 1.90
C VAL A 542 -44.59 -4.36 1.39
N VAL A 543 -45.39 -3.58 0.66
CA VAL A 543 -46.59 -4.08 -0.03
C VAL A 543 -46.28 -4.33 -1.50
N VAL A 544 -46.43 -5.56 -1.94
CA VAL A 544 -46.22 -5.97 -3.33
C VAL A 544 -47.58 -5.99 -4.01
N SER A 545 -47.77 -5.21 -5.06
CA SER A 545 -49.03 -5.08 -5.82
C SER A 545 -48.94 -5.59 -7.25
N GLY A 546 -50.09 -5.64 -7.96
CA GLY A 546 -50.13 -6.09 -9.36
C GLY A 546 -49.99 -7.61 -9.49
N LEU A 547 -50.37 -8.34 -8.48
CA LEU A 547 -50.28 -9.79 -8.41
C LEU A 547 -51.55 -10.45 -8.98
N LYS A 548 -51.40 -11.68 -9.45
CA LYS A 548 -52.48 -12.46 -10.04
C LYS A 548 -53.12 -13.36 -8.98
N LYS A 549 -54.45 -13.25 -8.83
CA LYS A 549 -55.20 -14.09 -7.91
C LYS A 549 -55.01 -15.59 -8.24
N GLY A 550 -54.73 -16.39 -7.22
CA GLY A 550 -54.48 -17.83 -7.33
C GLY A 550 -53.04 -18.19 -7.71
N ALA A 551 -52.20 -17.21 -7.99
CA ALA A 551 -50.80 -17.47 -8.31
C ALA A 551 -49.91 -17.52 -7.05
N THR A 552 -48.89 -18.35 -7.10
CA THR A 552 -47.87 -18.49 -6.06
C THR A 552 -46.67 -17.62 -6.40
N TYR A 553 -46.16 -16.94 -5.43
CA TYR A 553 -44.97 -16.10 -5.50
C TYR A 553 -43.97 -16.50 -4.42
N ARG A 554 -42.69 -16.36 -4.69
CA ARG A 554 -41.59 -16.53 -3.77
C ARG A 554 -40.96 -15.18 -3.53
N TRP A 555 -40.60 -14.87 -2.30
CA TRP A 555 -39.95 -13.63 -1.98
C TRP A 555 -38.78 -13.85 -1.01
N ARG A 556 -37.80 -12.99 -1.15
CA ARG A 556 -36.60 -12.94 -0.31
C ARG A 556 -36.18 -11.50 -0.10
N VAL A 557 -35.50 -11.22 0.99
CA VAL A 557 -35.09 -9.88 1.38
C VAL A 557 -33.62 -9.89 1.75
N ARG A 558 -32.94 -8.77 1.50
CA ARG A 558 -31.58 -8.51 1.96
C ARG A 558 -31.50 -7.13 2.57
N SER A 559 -30.58 -6.93 3.53
CA SER A 559 -30.21 -5.63 4.06
C SER A 559 -29.24 -4.91 3.11
N VAL A 560 -29.31 -3.57 3.11
CA VAL A 560 -28.43 -2.65 2.41
C VAL A 560 -27.89 -1.66 3.43
N TYR A 561 -26.58 -1.44 3.42
CA TYR A 561 -25.88 -0.62 4.39
C TYR A 561 -25.49 0.74 3.80
N PRO A 562 -25.18 1.77 4.63
CA PRO A 562 -24.84 3.12 4.14
C PRO A 562 -23.66 3.15 3.16
N ASP A 563 -22.73 2.21 3.27
CA ASP A 563 -21.59 2.02 2.37
C ASP A 563 -21.93 1.30 1.06
N GLY A 564 -23.23 1.05 0.80
CA GLY A 564 -23.70 0.34 -0.38
C GLY A 564 -23.53 -1.19 -0.36
N MET A 565 -22.95 -1.74 0.69
CA MET A 565 -22.82 -3.20 0.85
C MET A 565 -24.20 -3.83 1.05
N LYS A 566 -24.37 -5.04 0.51
CA LYS A 566 -25.64 -5.79 0.55
C LYS A 566 -25.40 -7.16 1.15
N SER A 567 -26.24 -7.58 2.10
CA SER A 567 -26.19 -8.95 2.62
C SER A 567 -26.56 -9.98 1.53
N ALA A 568 -26.31 -11.24 1.79
CA ALA A 568 -26.99 -12.31 1.06
C ALA A 568 -28.50 -12.16 1.23
N TYR A 569 -29.26 -12.68 0.28
CA TYR A 569 -30.71 -12.78 0.44
C TYR A 569 -31.05 -13.79 1.52
N SER A 570 -32.17 -13.54 2.23
CA SER A 570 -32.84 -14.53 3.08
C SER A 570 -33.27 -15.78 2.25
N ALA A 571 -33.65 -16.84 2.94
CA ALA A 571 -34.32 -17.96 2.29
C ALA A 571 -35.59 -17.49 1.54
N GLU A 572 -35.98 -18.18 0.50
CA GLU A 572 -37.22 -17.88 -0.20
C GLU A 572 -38.44 -18.37 0.62
N LEU A 573 -39.41 -17.48 0.83
CA LEU A 573 -40.70 -17.83 1.39
C LEU A 573 -41.77 -17.77 0.33
N GLU A 574 -42.69 -18.78 0.30
CA GLU A 574 -43.78 -18.83 -0.64
C GLU A 574 -45.03 -18.12 -0.10
N VAL A 575 -45.71 -17.42 -1.00
CA VAL A 575 -46.99 -16.75 -0.75
C VAL A 575 -47.92 -17.01 -1.93
N THR A 576 -49.07 -17.64 -1.65
CA THR A 576 -50.12 -17.81 -2.68
C THR A 576 -51.17 -16.72 -2.51
N VAL A 577 -51.36 -15.90 -3.53
CA VAL A 577 -52.38 -14.83 -3.57
C VAL A 577 -53.75 -15.47 -3.73
N ASN A 578 -54.28 -15.95 -2.65
CA ASN A 578 -55.66 -16.43 -2.62
C ASN A 578 -56.56 -15.23 -2.39
N GLY A 579 -57.45 -14.96 -3.32
CA GLY A 579 -58.42 -13.90 -3.09
C GLY A 579 -59.04 -14.07 -1.71
N ALA A 580 -59.26 -12.96 -1.02
CA ALA A 580 -59.92 -12.96 0.26
C ALA A 580 -61.36 -13.51 0.13
N GLY A 581 -61.49 -14.79 -0.10
CA GLY A 581 -62.71 -15.57 0.15
C GLY A 581 -62.68 -15.90 1.63
N VAL A 582 -63.34 -15.07 2.40
CA VAL A 582 -63.53 -15.36 3.81
C VAL A 582 -64.44 -16.58 3.95
N ASN A 583 -63.86 -17.76 3.86
CA ASN A 583 -64.45 -18.94 4.42
C ASN A 583 -63.74 -19.20 5.76
N GLY A 584 -64.24 -18.53 6.79
CA GLY A 584 -63.90 -18.83 8.21
C GLY A 584 -62.58 -18.24 8.69
N ILE A 585 -62.56 -16.98 9.19
CA ILE A 585 -61.48 -16.48 10.07
C ILE A 585 -61.67 -17.17 11.41
N VAL A 586 -60.70 -17.97 11.81
CA VAL A 586 -60.57 -18.48 13.19
C VAL A 586 -59.45 -17.68 13.84
N ALA A 587 -59.81 -16.72 14.68
CA ALA A 587 -58.83 -16.05 15.54
C ALA A 587 -58.78 -16.85 16.84
N ASP A 588 -57.77 -17.69 16.99
CA ASP A 588 -57.38 -18.37 18.22
C ASP A 588 -58.54 -19.04 19.00
N ASP A 589 -59.41 -19.74 18.30
CA ASP A 589 -60.65 -20.32 18.84
C ASP A 589 -61.63 -19.32 19.51
N ALA A 590 -61.37 -18.02 19.51
CA ALA A 590 -62.18 -17.01 20.21
C ALA A 590 -63.46 -16.63 19.48
N PHE A 591 -63.46 -16.56 18.17
CA PHE A 591 -64.64 -16.30 17.34
C PHE A 591 -64.50 -16.86 15.92
N ARG A 592 -65.65 -17.05 15.25
CA ARG A 592 -65.72 -17.51 13.88
C ARG A 592 -66.74 -16.67 13.09
N LEU A 593 -66.37 -16.23 11.90
CA LEU A 593 -67.30 -15.61 10.94
C LEU A 593 -67.69 -16.66 9.89
N ASN A 594 -68.95 -16.92 9.70
CA ASN A 594 -69.49 -17.80 8.69
C ASN A 594 -70.59 -17.08 7.90
N GLY A 595 -70.27 -16.65 6.69
CA GLY A 595 -71.12 -15.74 5.90
C GLY A 595 -71.27 -14.38 6.63
N ASN A 596 -72.49 -14.08 7.06
CA ASN A 596 -72.77 -12.86 7.83
C ASN A 596 -72.92 -13.12 9.33
N ALA A 597 -72.82 -14.37 9.78
CA ALA A 597 -72.96 -14.75 11.16
C ALA A 597 -71.57 -14.74 11.87
N LEU A 598 -71.34 -13.84 12.79
CA LEU A 598 -70.22 -13.82 13.71
C LEU A 598 -70.58 -14.65 14.97
N THR A 599 -69.88 -15.75 15.19
CA THR A 599 -70.04 -16.60 16.37
C THR A 599 -68.85 -16.44 17.28
N VAL A 600 -69.10 -16.12 18.53
CA VAL A 600 -68.10 -15.96 19.59
C VAL A 600 -68.21 -17.13 20.54
N LYS A 601 -67.09 -17.73 20.97
CA LYS A 601 -67.02 -18.85 21.88
C LYS A 601 -67.56 -18.51 23.25
N ASP A 602 -68.26 -19.45 23.88
CA ASP A 602 -68.77 -19.25 25.23
C ASP A 602 -67.63 -18.90 26.21
N GLY A 603 -67.84 -17.86 27.02
CA GLY A 603 -66.86 -17.32 27.95
C GLY A 603 -65.91 -16.27 27.37
N VAL A 604 -65.94 -16.03 26.06
CA VAL A 604 -65.15 -14.98 25.39
C VAL A 604 -65.99 -13.72 25.20
N VAL A 605 -65.46 -12.55 25.53
CA VAL A 605 -66.07 -11.26 25.22
C VAL A 605 -65.48 -10.69 23.95
N ALA A 606 -66.34 -10.41 22.96
CA ALA A 606 -65.94 -9.77 21.68
C ALA A 606 -66.70 -8.45 21.49
N THR A 607 -65.99 -7.40 21.23
CA THR A 607 -66.56 -6.09 20.83
C THR A 607 -66.37 -5.90 19.32
N VAL A 608 -67.46 -5.58 18.61
CA VAL A 608 -67.46 -5.34 17.16
C VAL A 608 -67.53 -3.84 16.94
N PHE A 609 -66.62 -3.32 16.14
CA PHE A 609 -66.54 -1.93 15.71
C PHE A 609 -66.80 -1.79 14.20
N ASP A 610 -67.38 -0.68 13.79
CA ASP A 610 -67.43 -0.31 12.37
C ASP A 610 -66.10 0.36 11.91
N THR A 611 -65.99 0.73 10.68
CA THR A 611 -64.79 1.36 10.10
C THR A 611 -64.50 2.79 10.63
N MET A 612 -65.48 3.39 11.35
CA MET A 612 -65.32 4.65 12.05
C MET A 612 -65.01 4.51 13.54
N GLY A 613 -64.77 3.28 13.99
CA GLY A 613 -64.44 2.96 15.38
C GLY A 613 -65.62 2.98 16.35
N ARG A 614 -66.86 3.05 15.84
CA ARG A 614 -68.06 2.99 16.68
C ARG A 614 -68.39 1.55 16.99
N THR A 615 -68.76 1.27 18.24
CA THR A 615 -69.20 -0.04 18.67
C THR A 615 -70.52 -0.41 17.99
N VAL A 616 -70.54 -1.49 17.29
CA VAL A 616 -71.73 -2.08 16.62
C VAL A 616 -72.40 -3.10 17.53
N GLY A 617 -71.66 -3.76 18.38
CA GLY A 617 -72.15 -4.72 19.37
C GLY A 617 -71.08 -5.31 20.22
N GLU A 618 -71.49 -5.88 21.37
CA GLU A 618 -70.63 -6.70 22.26
C GLU A 618 -71.30 -8.08 22.42
N LEU A 619 -70.52 -9.13 22.23
CA LEU A 619 -70.97 -10.53 22.39
C LEU A 619 -70.19 -11.18 23.56
N ARG A 620 -70.87 -11.89 24.37
CA ARG A 620 -70.30 -12.74 25.45
C ARG A 620 -70.67 -14.17 25.20
N GLY A 621 -70.08 -14.79 24.16
CA GLY A 621 -70.53 -16.04 23.58
C GLY A 621 -71.73 -15.87 22.64
N GLY A 622 -72.06 -16.92 21.89
CA GLY A 622 -73.20 -16.93 20.94
C GLY A 622 -72.89 -16.29 19.57
N SER A 623 -73.96 -16.09 18.75
CA SER A 623 -73.83 -15.63 17.39
C SER A 623 -74.67 -14.38 17.11
N VAL A 624 -74.18 -13.50 16.24
CA VAL A 624 -74.89 -12.32 15.73
C VAL A 624 -74.74 -12.25 14.21
N ALA A 625 -75.82 -11.88 13.52
CA ALA A 625 -75.75 -11.55 12.09
C ALA A 625 -75.34 -10.09 11.90
N LEU A 626 -74.28 -9.86 11.16
CA LEU A 626 -73.80 -8.54 10.79
C LEU A 626 -74.29 -8.16 9.41
N ALA A 627 -74.62 -6.88 9.23
CA ALA A 627 -74.92 -6.35 7.90
C ALA A 627 -73.70 -6.38 6.99
N ARG A 628 -73.91 -6.32 5.69
CA ARG A 628 -72.83 -6.23 4.73
C ARG A 628 -71.95 -4.99 5.07
N GLY A 629 -70.65 -5.22 5.26
CA GLY A 629 -69.75 -4.15 5.66
C GLY A 629 -68.38 -4.66 6.15
N VAL A 630 -67.51 -3.75 6.55
CA VAL A 630 -66.24 -4.06 7.16
C VAL A 630 -66.28 -3.73 8.64
N TYR A 631 -65.82 -4.64 9.46
CA TYR A 631 -65.87 -4.50 10.94
C TYR A 631 -64.50 -4.90 11.52
N VAL A 632 -64.25 -4.40 12.73
CA VAL A 632 -63.14 -4.84 13.57
C VAL A 632 -63.72 -5.56 14.80
N VAL A 633 -63.34 -6.81 14.98
CA VAL A 633 -63.73 -7.64 16.14
C VAL A 633 -62.56 -7.67 17.11
N LYS A 634 -62.76 -7.15 18.31
CA LYS A 634 -61.75 -7.12 19.37
C LYS A 634 -62.10 -8.11 20.49
N THR A 635 -61.19 -9.04 20.81
CA THR A 635 -61.34 -9.99 21.93
C THR A 635 -60.03 -10.04 22.73
N GLY A 636 -60.04 -9.82 24.01
CA GLY A 636 -58.90 -10.00 24.93
C GLY A 636 -57.64 -9.22 24.51
N GLY A 637 -56.93 -9.01 23.83
CA GLY A 637 -55.75 -8.29 23.33
C GLY A 637 -55.65 -8.35 21.78
N ILE A 638 -56.54 -9.08 21.12
CA ILE A 638 -56.50 -9.29 19.69
C ILE A 638 -57.60 -8.45 19.01
N ALA A 639 -57.27 -7.74 17.95
CA ALA A 639 -58.24 -7.04 17.10
C ALA A 639 -58.11 -7.56 15.66
N VAL A 640 -59.20 -8.06 15.10
CA VAL A 640 -59.22 -8.63 13.77
C VAL A 640 -60.22 -7.88 12.89
N LYS A 641 -59.79 -7.45 11.73
CA LYS A 641 -60.65 -6.86 10.70
C LYS A 641 -61.40 -7.96 9.92
N ILE A 642 -62.70 -7.90 9.89
CA ILE A 642 -63.54 -8.83 9.17
C ILE A 642 -64.35 -8.10 8.09
N ALA A 643 -64.66 -8.77 7.00
CA ALA A 643 -65.54 -8.24 5.95
C ALA A 643 -66.75 -9.16 5.78
N VAL A 644 -67.93 -8.62 5.98
CA VAL A 644 -69.20 -9.29 5.73
C VAL A 644 -69.67 -8.93 4.35
N ARG A 645 -69.87 -9.88 3.47
CA ARG A 645 -70.27 -9.70 2.04
C ARG A 645 -71.76 -9.81 1.86
#